data_937206cd831b3b887eba43dfcf650001
#
_entry.id   937206cd831b3b887eba43dfcf650001
#
_cell.length_a   1.000
_cell.length_b   1.000
_cell.length_c   1.000
_cell.angle_alpha   90.00
_cell.angle_beta   90.00
_cell.angle_gamma   90.00
#
_symmetry.space_group_name_H-M   'P 1'
#
loop_
_entity.id
_entity.type
_entity.pdbx_description
1 polymer ?
#
loop_
_entity_poly.entity_id
_entity_poly.type
_entity_poly.pdbx_seq_one_letter_code
_entity_poly.pdbx_strand_id
1 'polypeptide(L)'
;VGRLTRPRTVAGVVTALATALALPGAATGAEPAPADQQRGVQQTAVFESGTHGYDTFRIPAITRAEDGTLLAFAEGRVGGGGDTGDIDLVLRRSSDNGRTWGPLQVVGDNGANVFGNPTPIVDPASGDIVLLTTHNAGTASEAEIMRGEVTDEESRRVFVQRSTDEGETWSEPTDITADAKLPQWRWYATGPVHGIALEHGPHAGRLVAPANHSTSPPPGSGDTGRESKYYGAHSLYSDDGGRTWQIGGIDTPRNGVLNPNESTVLELSDGTLYFNTRDQNGTSSGTRAATTSSDGGESFDAPYEMVDGLSAPVVQGSVLKLSPRADRHERIVFSAPADPGARRELTLRTSFDQAQSWESSLVLHEGPAAYSDLVETSSHALGVLYENGDDSAYERITFASVRIPMLDRPDQGEPPAVITPDVSGSGRHGVVGGAAEVTSGASGSALTLAEGAYVEVPASDGLGVGDGPFTAAAWFRTESGAAQSVLWAYGVGGGVPQWWIRAEPGSDRIRALIETDAGVTSVAAPGAYADGEWHHVALTRGADGVTLYVDGEAAATAGPLGGAVSSETSTGLHVGRRPDGANALTGAVDDVWYLGRALSPAEVAALAADDAAPSGRALVHLPLDELRRDVPAGPREQS
;
A
#
# COMPACT_ATOMS: atom_id res chain seq x y z
N VAL A 1 38.07 -42.82 -63.81
CA VAL A 1 39.49 -43.01 -64.10
C VAL A 1 40.32 -42.32 -63.05
N GLY A 2 41.07 -43.13 -62.30
CA GLY A 2 42.30 -42.92 -61.60
C GLY A 2 42.19 -42.57 -60.11
N ARG A 3 42.18 -43.44 -59.30
CA ARG A 3 43.02 -44.31 -58.47
C ARG A 3 44.29 -43.67 -57.88
N LEU A 4 44.43 -43.90 -56.55
CA LEU A 4 45.63 -44.18 -55.76
C LEU A 4 46.35 -42.94 -55.18
N THR A 5 46.87 -42.88 -53.99
CA THR A 5 47.35 -43.87 -52.96
C THR A 5 47.60 -43.16 -51.63
N ARG A 6 47.45 -43.88 -50.49
CA ARG A 6 48.03 -43.54 -49.20
C ARG A 6 49.53 -43.76 -49.13
N PRO A 7 50.29 -43.14 -48.29
CA PRO A 7 50.93 -43.98 -47.25
C PRO A 7 50.83 -43.43 -45.78
N ARG A 8 51.06 -44.40 -44.90
CA ARG A 8 51.21 -44.35 -43.46
C ARG A 8 52.59 -43.83 -43.05
N THR A 9 52.69 -43.30 -41.86
CA THR A 9 53.59 -43.63 -40.72
C THR A 9 53.91 -42.37 -39.96
N VAL A 10 54.07 -42.25 -38.68
CA VAL A 10 54.60 -42.94 -37.50
C VAL A 10 54.32 -42.05 -36.27
N ALA A 11 54.09 -42.67 -35.15
CA ALA A 11 53.86 -42.05 -33.84
C ALA A 11 55.08 -41.30 -33.28
N GLY A 12 54.82 -40.17 -32.63
CA GLY A 12 55.77 -39.52 -31.71
C GLY A 12 54.99 -38.96 -30.51
N VAL A 13 55.19 -39.64 -29.38
CA VAL A 13 54.67 -39.19 -28.07
C VAL A 13 55.54 -38.04 -27.61
N VAL A 14 54.95 -36.86 -27.42
CA VAL A 14 55.55 -35.77 -26.64
C VAL A 14 54.58 -35.39 -25.52
N THR A 15 54.97 -35.74 -24.30
CA THR A 15 54.28 -35.33 -23.09
C THR A 15 54.59 -33.85 -22.82
N ALA A 16 53.60 -32.99 -22.95
CA ALA A 16 53.70 -31.60 -22.53
C ALA A 16 52.81 -31.42 -21.27
N LEU A 17 53.44 -31.10 -20.15
CA LEU A 17 52.82 -30.62 -18.92
C LEU A 17 52.16 -29.26 -19.24
N ALA A 18 50.81 -29.20 -19.21
CA ALA A 18 50.07 -27.97 -19.20
C ALA A 18 49.76 -27.56 -17.78
N THR A 19 50.46 -26.55 -17.29
CA THR A 19 50.09 -25.79 -16.07
C THR A 19 48.80 -25.01 -16.37
N ALA A 20 47.70 -25.43 -15.76
CA ALA A 20 46.44 -24.69 -15.79
C ALA A 20 46.55 -23.43 -14.92
N LEU A 21 46.65 -22.26 -15.54
CA LEU A 21 46.34 -21.00 -14.86
C LEU A 21 44.80 -20.93 -14.69
N ALA A 22 44.33 -20.96 -13.45
CA ALA A 22 42.96 -20.65 -13.10
C ALA A 22 42.75 -19.15 -13.28
N LEU A 23 41.92 -18.77 -14.25
CA LEU A 23 41.34 -17.43 -14.36
C LEU A 23 40.28 -17.27 -13.26
N PRO A 24 40.21 -16.13 -12.57
CA PRO A 24 39.13 -15.89 -11.61
C PRO A 24 37.80 -15.84 -12.38
N GLY A 25 36.84 -16.63 -11.90
CA GLY A 25 35.48 -16.66 -12.44
C GLY A 25 34.88 -15.26 -12.42
N ALA A 26 34.32 -14.85 -13.56
CA ALA A 26 33.46 -13.69 -13.63
C ALA A 26 32.31 -13.89 -12.63
N ALA A 27 32.22 -13.00 -11.66
CA ALA A 27 31.03 -12.85 -10.84
C ALA A 27 29.87 -12.59 -11.81
N THR A 28 28.93 -13.51 -11.89
CA THR A 28 27.63 -13.26 -12.48
C THR A 28 27.02 -12.12 -11.66
N GLY A 29 26.93 -10.94 -12.26
CA GLY A 29 26.23 -9.80 -11.68
C GLY A 29 24.83 -10.28 -11.33
N ALA A 30 24.45 -10.17 -10.07
CA ALA A 30 23.06 -10.23 -9.68
C ALA A 30 22.35 -9.12 -10.48
N GLU A 31 21.29 -9.50 -11.20
CA GLU A 31 20.38 -8.50 -11.77
C GLU A 31 19.96 -7.56 -10.63
N PRO A 32 19.92 -6.23 -10.88
CA PRO A 32 19.39 -5.32 -9.88
C PRO A 32 17.94 -5.73 -9.59
N ALA A 33 17.63 -5.99 -8.33
CA ALA A 33 16.26 -6.18 -7.89
C ALA A 33 15.42 -4.98 -8.38
N PRO A 34 14.19 -5.22 -8.86
CA PRO A 34 13.33 -4.14 -9.32
C PRO A 34 13.17 -3.10 -8.20
N ALA A 35 13.27 -1.82 -8.57
CA ALA A 35 13.31 -0.67 -7.66
C ALA A 35 12.01 -0.39 -6.88
N ASP A 36 11.01 -1.29 -6.93
CA ASP A 36 9.65 -1.09 -6.42
C ASP A 36 9.25 -1.98 -5.23
N GLN A 37 10.19 -2.43 -4.42
CA GLN A 37 9.79 -3.03 -3.14
C GLN A 37 9.56 -1.93 -2.10
N GLN A 38 8.32 -1.49 -1.96
CA GLN A 38 7.90 -0.64 -0.84
C GLN A 38 8.35 -1.29 0.47
N ARG A 39 9.11 -0.58 1.30
CA ARG A 39 9.58 -1.11 2.60
C ARG A 39 8.37 -1.51 3.46
N GLY A 40 8.16 -2.81 3.65
CA GLY A 40 7.05 -3.38 4.45
C GLY A 40 5.97 -4.06 3.63
N VAL A 41 6.10 -4.09 2.29
CA VAL A 41 5.30 -4.91 1.37
C VAL A 41 6.23 -5.89 0.67
N GLN A 42 5.94 -7.19 0.77
CA GLN A 42 6.63 -8.23 0.00
C GLN A 42 5.68 -8.75 -1.06
N GLN A 43 6.13 -8.82 -2.30
CA GLN A 43 5.33 -9.30 -3.43
C GLN A 43 5.99 -10.50 -4.09
N THR A 44 5.18 -11.50 -4.45
CA THR A 44 5.62 -12.73 -5.12
C THR A 44 4.60 -13.11 -6.18
N ALA A 45 5.02 -13.28 -7.42
CA ALA A 45 4.16 -13.84 -8.46
C ALA A 45 3.79 -15.28 -8.11
N VAL A 46 2.50 -15.58 -8.02
CA VAL A 46 1.98 -16.91 -7.70
C VAL A 46 1.64 -17.67 -8.97
N PHE A 47 0.97 -17.02 -9.91
CA PHE A 47 0.64 -17.59 -11.21
C PHE A 47 1.06 -16.60 -12.31
N GLU A 48 1.72 -17.11 -13.35
CA GLU A 48 2.19 -16.33 -14.51
C GLU A 48 1.54 -16.86 -15.78
N SER A 49 0.84 -16.01 -16.51
CA SER A 49 0.17 -16.35 -17.77
C SER A 49 1.15 -16.87 -18.81
N GLY A 50 0.71 -17.81 -19.63
CA GLY A 50 1.56 -18.52 -20.59
C GLY A 50 2.41 -19.65 -19.98
N THR A 51 2.19 -20.03 -18.72
CA THR A 51 2.93 -21.12 -18.06
C THR A 51 2.03 -22.32 -17.73
N HIS A 52 2.63 -23.47 -17.47
CA HIS A 52 1.96 -24.71 -17.04
C HIS A 52 0.86 -25.21 -17.98
N GLY A 53 0.83 -24.76 -19.25
CA GLY A 53 -0.19 -25.15 -20.21
C GLY A 53 -1.42 -24.23 -20.25
N TYR A 54 -1.45 -23.19 -19.46
CA TYR A 54 -2.54 -22.20 -19.41
C TYR A 54 -2.10 -20.89 -20.05
N ASP A 55 -2.93 -20.36 -20.94
CA ASP A 55 -2.70 -19.05 -21.57
C ASP A 55 -2.85 -17.90 -20.58
N THR A 56 -3.78 -18.04 -19.62
CA THR A 56 -4.09 -16.99 -18.65
C THR A 56 -4.51 -17.59 -17.32
N PHE A 57 -4.16 -16.92 -16.22
CA PHE A 57 -4.71 -17.20 -14.89
C PHE A 57 -5.59 -16.05 -14.44
N ARG A 58 -6.79 -16.36 -13.94
CA ARG A 58 -7.77 -15.38 -13.51
C ARG A 58 -8.49 -15.81 -12.22
N ILE A 59 -9.32 -14.89 -11.69
CA ILE A 59 -10.26 -15.15 -10.60
C ILE A 59 -9.55 -15.67 -9.34
N PRO A 60 -8.71 -14.84 -8.72
CA PRO A 60 -8.00 -15.20 -7.50
C PRO A 60 -8.95 -15.37 -6.32
N ALA A 61 -8.76 -16.43 -5.53
CA ALA A 61 -9.30 -16.58 -4.20
C ALA A 61 -8.24 -17.14 -3.27
N ILE A 62 -8.25 -16.74 -2.00
CA ILE A 62 -7.24 -17.16 -1.03
C ILE A 62 -7.87 -17.47 0.33
N THR A 63 -7.38 -18.51 0.98
CA THR A 63 -7.72 -18.82 2.37
C THR A 63 -6.49 -19.29 3.13
N ARG A 64 -6.61 -19.37 4.45
CA ARG A 64 -5.56 -19.88 5.33
C ARG A 64 -6.08 -21.08 6.10
N ALA A 65 -5.46 -22.24 5.92
CA ALA A 65 -5.73 -23.44 6.69
C ALA A 65 -5.38 -23.26 8.18
N GLU A 66 -5.85 -24.16 9.02
CA GLU A 66 -5.69 -24.09 10.48
C GLU A 66 -4.21 -24.16 10.89
N ASP A 67 -3.38 -24.91 10.18
CA ASP A 67 -1.93 -25.00 10.39
C ASP A 67 -1.15 -23.74 9.97
N GLY A 68 -1.81 -22.78 9.31
CA GLY A 68 -1.24 -21.54 8.82
C GLY A 68 -0.84 -21.58 7.34
N THR A 69 -1.01 -22.69 6.64
CA THR A 69 -0.77 -22.82 5.20
C THR A 69 -1.72 -21.92 4.42
N LEU A 70 -1.19 -21.09 3.52
CA LEU A 70 -1.98 -20.29 2.59
C LEU A 70 -2.30 -21.11 1.35
N LEU A 71 -3.55 -21.06 0.91
CA LEU A 71 -4.05 -21.70 -0.30
C LEU A 71 -4.51 -20.62 -1.28
N ALA A 72 -3.76 -20.43 -2.36
CA ALA A 72 -4.08 -19.51 -3.45
C ALA A 72 -4.70 -20.28 -4.62
N PHE A 73 -5.95 -19.98 -4.92
CA PHE A 73 -6.71 -20.54 -6.03
C PHE A 73 -6.75 -19.58 -7.20
N ALA A 74 -6.85 -20.13 -8.41
CA ALA A 74 -7.10 -19.38 -9.63
C ALA A 74 -7.78 -20.26 -10.69
N GLU A 75 -8.46 -19.66 -11.65
CA GLU A 75 -8.85 -20.30 -12.89
C GLU A 75 -7.64 -20.35 -13.83
N GLY A 76 -7.20 -21.56 -14.21
CA GLY A 76 -6.25 -21.79 -15.29
C GLY A 76 -7.00 -21.94 -16.62
N ARG A 77 -6.85 -21.00 -17.53
CA ARG A 77 -7.59 -20.90 -18.80
C ARG A 77 -6.72 -21.31 -19.98
N VAL A 78 -7.09 -22.36 -20.69
CA VAL A 78 -6.30 -22.94 -21.77
C VAL A 78 -6.41 -22.13 -23.08
N GLY A 79 -7.55 -21.51 -23.35
CA GLY A 79 -7.85 -20.85 -24.63
C GLY A 79 -7.84 -19.32 -24.59
N GLY A 80 -7.07 -18.69 -23.68
CA GLY A 80 -7.03 -17.22 -23.51
C GLY A 80 -7.81 -16.72 -22.30
N GLY A 81 -8.02 -15.39 -22.20
CA GLY A 81 -8.63 -14.75 -21.01
C GLY A 81 -10.16 -14.79 -20.93
N GLY A 82 -10.87 -15.46 -21.86
CA GLY A 82 -12.34 -15.53 -21.91
C GLY A 82 -12.96 -16.38 -20.78
N ASP A 83 -14.23 -16.13 -20.45
CA ASP A 83 -14.97 -16.82 -19.37
C ASP A 83 -15.64 -18.12 -19.82
N THR A 84 -15.29 -18.60 -21.00
CA THR A 84 -15.78 -19.85 -21.62
C THR A 84 -14.61 -20.64 -22.20
N GLY A 85 -14.80 -21.95 -22.36
CA GLY A 85 -13.77 -22.85 -22.88
C GLY A 85 -13.31 -23.85 -21.83
N ASP A 86 -12.10 -24.34 -22.03
CA ASP A 86 -11.38 -25.23 -21.13
C ASP A 86 -10.78 -24.39 -19.99
N ILE A 87 -11.39 -24.47 -18.83
CA ILE A 87 -11.01 -23.74 -17.62
C ILE A 87 -10.93 -24.71 -16.45
N ASP A 88 -9.74 -24.86 -15.90
CA ASP A 88 -9.48 -25.66 -14.71
C ASP A 88 -9.38 -24.80 -13.47
N LEU A 89 -9.71 -25.36 -12.31
CA LEU A 89 -9.40 -24.76 -11.03
C LEU A 89 -8.04 -25.23 -10.55
N VAL A 90 -7.13 -24.30 -10.35
CA VAL A 90 -5.76 -24.58 -9.91
C VAL A 90 -5.45 -23.97 -8.54
N LEU A 91 -4.47 -24.55 -7.86
CA LEU A 91 -4.03 -24.19 -6.51
C LEU A 91 -2.52 -24.13 -6.43
N ARG A 92 -2.00 -23.17 -5.66
CA ARG A 92 -0.66 -23.22 -5.07
C ARG A 92 -0.74 -23.00 -3.57
N ARG A 93 0.13 -23.68 -2.82
CA ARG A 93 0.18 -23.64 -1.36
C ARG A 93 1.46 -22.96 -0.89
N SER A 94 1.39 -22.23 0.23
CA SER A 94 2.56 -21.64 0.89
C SER A 94 2.51 -21.91 2.39
N SER A 95 3.57 -22.50 2.94
CA SER A 95 3.74 -22.73 4.38
C SER A 95 4.62 -21.67 5.07
N ASP A 96 5.02 -20.61 4.37
CA ASP A 96 5.94 -19.58 4.86
C ASP A 96 5.37 -18.15 4.76
N ASN A 97 4.03 -18.01 4.87
CA ASN A 97 3.29 -16.75 4.77
C ASN A 97 3.43 -16.06 3.40
N GLY A 98 3.43 -16.83 2.32
CA GLY A 98 3.42 -16.33 0.95
C GLY A 98 4.78 -15.90 0.40
N ARG A 99 5.89 -16.18 1.09
CA ARG A 99 7.23 -15.90 0.59
C ARG A 99 7.63 -16.82 -0.56
N THR A 100 7.26 -18.08 -0.45
CA THR A 100 7.43 -19.07 -1.52
C THR A 100 6.17 -19.88 -1.71
N TRP A 101 5.94 -20.33 -2.95
CA TRP A 101 4.76 -21.08 -3.35
C TRP A 101 5.16 -22.44 -3.93
N GLY A 102 4.44 -23.47 -3.51
CA GLY A 102 4.63 -24.84 -3.98
C GLY A 102 4.28 -25.05 -5.46
N PRO A 103 4.38 -26.28 -5.96
CA PRO A 103 4.01 -26.61 -7.33
C PRO A 103 2.52 -26.32 -7.58
N LEU A 104 2.19 -26.04 -8.84
CA LEU A 104 0.80 -25.91 -9.28
C LEU A 104 0.11 -27.27 -9.19
N GLN A 105 -1.06 -27.29 -8.57
CA GLN A 105 -1.95 -28.43 -8.41
C GLN A 105 -3.27 -28.13 -9.14
N VAL A 106 -3.80 -29.08 -9.89
CA VAL A 106 -5.15 -29.01 -10.45
C VAL A 106 -6.11 -29.56 -9.41
N VAL A 107 -7.02 -28.73 -8.91
CA VAL A 107 -8.05 -29.08 -7.92
C VAL A 107 -9.30 -29.63 -8.60
N GLY A 108 -9.61 -29.09 -9.77
CA GLY A 108 -10.74 -29.52 -10.56
C GLY A 108 -10.49 -29.31 -12.05
N ASP A 109 -10.77 -30.36 -12.82
CA ASP A 109 -10.72 -30.41 -14.28
C ASP A 109 -12.05 -30.97 -14.78
N ASN A 110 -12.72 -30.24 -15.65
CA ASN A 110 -13.99 -30.66 -16.28
C ASN A 110 -13.83 -30.88 -17.81
N GLY A 111 -12.65 -31.26 -18.23
CA GLY A 111 -12.28 -31.42 -19.65
C GLY A 111 -12.36 -30.08 -20.39
N ALA A 112 -13.02 -30.05 -21.53
CA ALA A 112 -13.17 -28.82 -22.31
C ALA A 112 -14.24 -27.85 -21.77
N ASN A 113 -14.66 -28.00 -20.52
CA ASN A 113 -15.71 -27.21 -19.88
C ASN A 113 -15.14 -26.30 -18.78
N VAL A 114 -16.00 -25.47 -18.22
CA VAL A 114 -15.63 -24.54 -17.15
C VAL A 114 -15.71 -25.22 -15.78
N PHE A 115 -14.64 -25.07 -15.01
CA PHE A 115 -14.58 -25.33 -13.58
C PHE A 115 -13.99 -24.09 -12.90
N GLY A 116 -14.82 -23.21 -12.32
CA GLY A 116 -14.36 -21.89 -11.90
C GLY A 116 -15.11 -21.28 -10.72
N ASN A 117 -14.89 -19.99 -10.50
CA ASN A 117 -15.44 -19.16 -9.44
C ASN A 117 -15.20 -19.75 -8.03
N PRO A 118 -13.95 -19.94 -7.60
CA PRO A 118 -13.63 -20.52 -6.31
C PRO A 118 -14.11 -19.66 -5.15
N THR A 119 -14.74 -20.31 -4.15
CA THR A 119 -15.08 -19.69 -2.87
C THR A 119 -14.68 -20.66 -1.75
N PRO A 120 -13.40 -20.59 -1.29
CA PRO A 120 -12.90 -21.41 -0.20
C PRO A 120 -13.37 -20.88 1.15
N ILE A 121 -13.72 -21.79 2.07
CA ILE A 121 -14.10 -21.51 3.46
C ILE A 121 -13.43 -22.55 4.35
N VAL A 122 -12.87 -22.14 5.48
CA VAL A 122 -12.36 -23.08 6.49
C VAL A 122 -13.46 -23.34 7.52
N ASP A 123 -13.80 -24.60 7.72
CA ASP A 123 -14.70 -25.01 8.78
C ASP A 123 -13.96 -25.04 10.13
N PRO A 124 -14.28 -24.15 11.09
CA PRO A 124 -13.53 -24.04 12.34
C PRO A 124 -13.74 -25.26 13.27
N ALA A 125 -14.76 -26.08 13.00
CA ALA A 125 -15.04 -27.25 13.82
C ALA A 125 -14.18 -28.48 13.46
N SER A 126 -13.79 -28.59 12.20
CA SER A 126 -13.00 -29.73 11.70
C SER A 126 -11.61 -29.34 11.17
N GLY A 127 -11.37 -28.07 10.84
CA GLY A 127 -10.20 -27.61 10.10
C GLY A 127 -10.30 -27.88 8.60
N ASP A 128 -11.34 -28.53 8.13
CA ASP A 128 -11.52 -28.85 6.70
C ASP A 128 -11.68 -27.59 5.86
N ILE A 129 -11.18 -27.63 4.63
CA ILE A 129 -11.42 -26.59 3.65
C ILE A 129 -12.58 -27.00 2.77
N VAL A 130 -13.65 -26.22 2.80
CA VAL A 130 -14.84 -26.38 1.97
C VAL A 130 -14.74 -25.43 0.79
N LEU A 131 -14.80 -25.94 -0.43
CA LEU A 131 -14.62 -25.17 -1.66
C LEU A 131 -15.88 -25.22 -2.51
N LEU A 132 -16.57 -24.09 -2.62
CA LEU A 132 -17.68 -23.92 -3.57
C LEU A 132 -17.12 -23.48 -4.92
N THR A 133 -17.73 -24.01 -5.99
CA THR A 133 -17.36 -23.74 -7.38
C THR A 133 -18.57 -23.74 -8.30
N THR A 134 -18.40 -23.23 -9.52
CA THR A 134 -19.41 -23.30 -10.57
C THR A 134 -18.87 -23.97 -11.83
N HIS A 135 -19.69 -24.80 -12.45
CA HIS A 135 -19.37 -25.50 -13.69
C HIS A 135 -20.40 -25.16 -14.76
N ASN A 136 -19.99 -25.11 -16.02
CA ASN A 136 -20.87 -25.07 -17.20
C ASN A 136 -20.15 -25.64 -18.42
N ALA A 137 -20.89 -25.91 -19.48
CA ALA A 137 -20.30 -26.30 -20.74
C ALA A 137 -19.37 -25.22 -21.28
N GLY A 138 -18.16 -25.60 -21.74
CA GLY A 138 -17.18 -24.67 -22.29
C GLY A 138 -17.63 -23.97 -23.56
N THR A 139 -18.67 -24.48 -24.22
CA THR A 139 -19.31 -23.87 -25.40
C THR A 139 -20.43 -22.90 -25.06
N ALA A 140 -20.88 -22.84 -23.77
CA ALA A 140 -21.98 -22.00 -23.32
C ALA A 140 -21.47 -20.65 -22.79
N SER A 141 -21.67 -19.59 -23.54
CA SER A 141 -21.34 -18.23 -23.09
C SER A 141 -22.31 -17.72 -22.02
N GLU A 142 -21.84 -16.80 -21.18
CA GLU A 142 -22.70 -16.10 -20.19
C GLU A 142 -23.96 -15.52 -20.84
N ALA A 143 -23.81 -14.91 -22.00
CA ALA A 143 -24.93 -14.32 -22.75
C ALA A 143 -25.98 -15.37 -23.19
N GLU A 144 -25.56 -16.56 -23.61
CA GLU A 144 -26.49 -17.66 -23.97
C GLU A 144 -27.18 -18.23 -22.73
N ILE A 145 -26.43 -18.42 -21.65
CA ILE A 145 -26.99 -18.86 -20.35
C ILE A 145 -28.03 -17.84 -19.86
N MET A 146 -27.73 -16.55 -19.86
CA MET A 146 -28.66 -15.50 -19.43
C MET A 146 -29.95 -15.44 -20.28
N ARG A 147 -29.84 -15.68 -21.58
CA ARG A 147 -31.02 -15.76 -22.47
C ARG A 147 -31.81 -17.08 -22.35
N GLY A 148 -31.25 -18.08 -21.65
CA GLY A 148 -31.82 -19.39 -21.51
C GLY A 148 -31.81 -20.18 -22.84
N GLU A 149 -30.76 -20.02 -23.62
CA GLU A 149 -30.56 -20.69 -24.92
C GLU A 149 -29.82 -22.04 -24.78
N VAL A 150 -29.40 -22.38 -23.56
CA VAL A 150 -28.69 -23.63 -23.23
C VAL A 150 -29.56 -24.55 -22.36
N THR A 151 -29.23 -25.84 -22.31
CA THR A 151 -29.89 -26.78 -21.40
C THR A 151 -29.48 -26.58 -19.95
N ASP A 152 -30.18 -27.18 -19.01
CA ASP A 152 -29.83 -27.09 -17.58
C ASP A 152 -28.45 -27.71 -17.30
N GLU A 153 -28.07 -28.76 -18.04
CA GLU A 153 -26.75 -29.40 -17.93
C GLU A 153 -25.63 -28.55 -18.51
N GLU A 154 -25.90 -27.75 -19.53
CA GLU A 154 -24.94 -26.82 -20.14
C GLU A 154 -24.84 -25.50 -19.38
N SER A 155 -25.84 -25.16 -18.58
CA SER A 155 -25.92 -23.93 -17.80
C SER A 155 -25.00 -23.98 -16.57
N ARG A 156 -24.90 -22.87 -15.83
CA ARG A 156 -24.16 -22.79 -14.56
C ARG A 156 -24.76 -23.69 -13.51
N ARG A 157 -23.95 -24.62 -12.99
CA ARG A 157 -24.28 -25.55 -11.88
C ARG A 157 -23.31 -25.29 -10.72
N VAL A 158 -23.74 -25.61 -9.51
CA VAL A 158 -23.02 -25.33 -8.27
C VAL A 158 -22.48 -26.61 -7.68
N PHE A 159 -21.19 -26.62 -7.32
CA PHE A 159 -20.54 -27.80 -6.76
C PHE A 159 -19.81 -27.46 -5.47
N VAL A 160 -19.60 -28.47 -4.63
CA VAL A 160 -18.80 -28.40 -3.41
C VAL A 160 -17.77 -29.52 -3.39
N GLN A 161 -16.55 -29.17 -3.00
CA GLN A 161 -15.46 -30.12 -2.70
C GLN A 161 -14.93 -29.85 -1.30
N ARG A 162 -14.20 -30.82 -0.76
CA ARG A 162 -13.61 -30.73 0.57
C ARG A 162 -12.19 -31.26 0.56
N SER A 163 -11.31 -30.55 1.30
CA SER A 163 -10.00 -31.05 1.70
C SER A 163 -9.94 -31.21 3.22
N THR A 164 -9.38 -32.33 3.69
CA THR A 164 -9.18 -32.64 5.11
C THR A 164 -7.68 -32.69 5.47
N ASP A 165 -6.81 -32.20 4.60
CA ASP A 165 -5.37 -32.27 4.67
C ASP A 165 -4.70 -30.98 4.14
N GLU A 166 -5.23 -29.82 4.54
CA GLU A 166 -4.73 -28.47 4.22
C GLU A 166 -4.55 -28.24 2.70
N GLY A 167 -5.44 -28.82 1.89
CA GLY A 167 -5.46 -28.67 0.44
C GLY A 167 -4.47 -29.56 -0.31
N GLU A 168 -3.91 -30.61 0.33
CA GLU A 168 -3.05 -31.59 -0.36
C GLU A 168 -3.88 -32.46 -1.31
N THR A 169 -5.04 -32.90 -0.85
CA THR A 169 -6.00 -33.68 -1.66
C THR A 169 -7.41 -33.15 -1.52
N TRP A 170 -8.24 -33.41 -2.53
CA TRP A 170 -9.61 -32.94 -2.62
C TRP A 170 -10.58 -34.09 -2.90
N SER A 171 -11.77 -34.03 -2.32
CA SER A 171 -12.85 -34.94 -2.67
C SER A 171 -13.32 -34.72 -4.11
N GLU A 172 -14.01 -35.70 -4.67
CA GLU A 172 -14.77 -35.50 -5.91
C GLU A 172 -15.79 -34.36 -5.74
N PRO A 173 -16.05 -33.54 -6.78
CA PRO A 173 -17.05 -32.49 -6.74
C PRO A 173 -18.45 -33.05 -6.55
N THR A 174 -19.19 -32.56 -5.58
CA THR A 174 -20.59 -32.92 -5.32
C THR A 174 -21.49 -31.80 -5.85
N ASP A 175 -22.44 -32.16 -6.71
CA ASP A 175 -23.44 -31.24 -7.25
C ASP A 175 -24.46 -30.86 -6.19
N ILE A 176 -24.57 -29.59 -5.87
CA ILE A 176 -25.53 -28.99 -4.94
C ILE A 176 -26.47 -28.00 -5.62
N THR A 177 -26.54 -28.04 -6.95
CA THR A 177 -27.34 -27.09 -7.74
C THR A 177 -28.79 -27.02 -7.29
N ALA A 178 -29.41 -28.18 -6.93
CA ALA A 178 -30.79 -28.22 -6.49
C ALA A 178 -31.07 -27.47 -5.19
N ASP A 179 -30.04 -27.36 -4.31
CA ASP A 179 -30.14 -26.71 -3.01
C ASP A 179 -29.64 -25.24 -3.07
N ALA A 180 -28.72 -24.95 -4.00
CA ALA A 180 -28.01 -23.65 -4.08
C ALA A 180 -28.53 -22.72 -5.18
N LYS A 181 -29.35 -23.20 -6.14
CA LYS A 181 -29.82 -22.41 -7.29
C LYS A 181 -31.32 -22.57 -7.51
N LEU A 182 -32.06 -21.46 -7.51
CA LEU A 182 -33.49 -21.50 -7.82
C LEU A 182 -33.75 -21.85 -9.30
N PRO A 183 -34.81 -22.61 -9.62
CA PRO A 183 -35.09 -23.07 -10.99
C PRO A 183 -35.27 -21.95 -12.03
N GLN A 184 -35.64 -20.73 -11.61
CA GLN A 184 -35.83 -19.60 -12.50
C GLN A 184 -34.52 -18.79 -12.72
N TRP A 185 -33.42 -19.10 -11.98
CA TRP A 185 -32.13 -18.47 -12.16
C TRP A 185 -31.43 -19.07 -13.38
N ARG A 186 -30.68 -18.24 -14.07
CA ARG A 186 -29.94 -18.60 -15.29
C ARG A 186 -28.44 -18.59 -15.04
N TRP A 187 -27.81 -17.41 -15.14
CA TRP A 187 -26.42 -17.26 -14.73
C TRP A 187 -26.28 -17.47 -13.23
N TYR A 188 -25.12 -17.93 -12.83
CA TYR A 188 -24.80 -18.14 -11.42
C TYR A 188 -23.28 -18.12 -11.22
N ALA A 189 -22.78 -17.50 -10.15
CA ALA A 189 -21.41 -17.60 -9.68
C ALA A 189 -21.34 -17.52 -8.16
N THR A 190 -20.47 -18.35 -7.57
CA THR A 190 -20.06 -18.19 -6.17
C THR A 190 -19.02 -17.08 -6.07
N GLY A 191 -19.03 -16.27 -5.04
CA GLY A 191 -18.09 -15.17 -4.78
C GLY A 191 -17.86 -14.24 -5.99
N PRO A 192 -16.76 -14.43 -6.77
CA PRO A 192 -15.58 -15.23 -6.37
C PRO A 192 -14.75 -14.46 -5.34
N VAL A 193 -14.44 -15.05 -4.25
CA VAL A 193 -13.56 -14.69 -3.13
C VAL A 193 -13.72 -15.73 -2.04
N HIS A 194 -12.99 -15.62 -0.92
CA HIS A 194 -13.25 -16.44 0.26
C HIS A 194 -14.66 -16.25 0.81
N GLY A 195 -15.23 -17.31 1.39
CA GLY A 195 -16.37 -17.21 2.30
C GLY A 195 -15.90 -17.23 3.75
N ILE A 196 -16.82 -17.15 4.69
CA ILE A 196 -16.54 -17.03 6.12
C ILE A 196 -17.22 -18.12 6.95
N ALA A 197 -16.66 -18.39 8.13
CA ALA A 197 -17.36 -19.08 9.21
C ALA A 197 -17.68 -18.05 10.29
N LEU A 198 -18.92 -18.06 10.78
CA LEU A 198 -19.38 -17.09 11.79
C LEU A 198 -18.74 -17.37 13.15
N GLU A 199 -18.26 -16.32 13.81
CA GLU A 199 -17.64 -16.40 15.13
C GLU A 199 -18.62 -16.06 16.26
N HIS A 200 -19.69 -15.29 15.98
CA HIS A 200 -20.55 -14.69 17.00
C HIS A 200 -22.00 -15.18 16.94
N GLY A 201 -22.69 -15.00 18.05
CA GLY A 201 -24.14 -15.19 18.15
C GLY A 201 -24.62 -16.64 18.06
N PRO A 202 -25.93 -16.84 17.76
CA PRO A 202 -26.55 -18.16 17.78
C PRO A 202 -26.14 -19.04 16.58
N HIS A 203 -25.54 -18.46 15.57
CA HIS A 203 -25.09 -19.14 14.34
C HIS A 203 -23.57 -19.34 14.28
N ALA A 204 -22.86 -19.21 15.42
CA ALA A 204 -21.42 -19.45 15.46
C ALA A 204 -21.05 -20.84 14.90
N GLY A 205 -20.09 -20.90 13.98
CA GLY A 205 -19.72 -22.10 13.23
C GLY A 205 -20.47 -22.29 11.90
N ARG A 206 -21.51 -21.49 11.60
CA ARG A 206 -22.17 -21.47 10.29
C ARG A 206 -21.19 -21.01 9.22
N LEU A 207 -21.15 -21.71 8.09
CA LEU A 207 -20.41 -21.27 6.91
C LEU A 207 -21.32 -20.40 6.05
N VAL A 208 -20.78 -19.26 5.56
CA VAL A 208 -21.50 -18.32 4.70
C VAL A 208 -20.66 -18.00 3.47
N ALA A 209 -21.27 -18.11 2.29
CA ALA A 209 -20.67 -17.75 1.01
C ALA A 209 -21.53 -16.70 0.30
N PRO A 210 -20.91 -15.63 -0.24
CA PRO A 210 -21.61 -14.71 -1.13
C PRO A 210 -21.75 -15.36 -2.51
N ALA A 211 -22.81 -15.02 -3.24
CA ALA A 211 -23.04 -15.53 -4.59
C ALA A 211 -23.88 -14.54 -5.40
N ASN A 212 -23.90 -14.73 -6.73
CA ASN A 212 -24.73 -13.94 -7.62
C ASN A 212 -25.48 -14.82 -8.62
N HIS A 213 -26.53 -14.26 -9.21
CA HIS A 213 -27.37 -14.93 -10.16
C HIS A 213 -27.93 -13.98 -11.21
N SER A 214 -28.51 -14.49 -12.29
CA SER A 214 -29.42 -13.73 -13.13
C SER A 214 -30.80 -14.38 -13.19
N THR A 215 -31.80 -13.60 -13.50
CA THR A 215 -33.19 -14.05 -13.60
C THR A 215 -33.72 -13.98 -15.03
N SER A 216 -34.74 -14.73 -15.33
CA SER A 216 -35.45 -14.62 -16.58
C SER A 216 -36.25 -13.32 -16.68
N PRO A 217 -36.35 -12.71 -17.87
CA PRO A 217 -37.28 -11.61 -18.10
C PRO A 217 -38.71 -12.02 -17.83
N PRO A 218 -39.59 -11.10 -17.39
CA PRO A 218 -41.02 -11.36 -17.30
C PRO A 218 -41.61 -11.72 -18.67
N PRO A 219 -42.58 -12.66 -18.74
CA PRO A 219 -43.23 -12.96 -19.98
C PRO A 219 -43.85 -11.71 -20.65
N GLY A 220 -43.52 -11.49 -21.93
CA GLY A 220 -44.05 -10.37 -22.72
C GLY A 220 -43.31 -9.04 -22.53
N SER A 221 -42.20 -9.00 -21.79
CA SER A 221 -41.37 -7.77 -21.62
C SER A 221 -40.70 -7.31 -22.91
N GLY A 222 -40.41 -8.21 -23.84
CA GLY A 222 -39.57 -7.93 -25.03
C GLY A 222 -38.07 -7.92 -24.76
N ASP A 223 -37.64 -8.09 -23.51
CA ASP A 223 -36.25 -8.20 -23.11
C ASP A 223 -35.69 -9.59 -23.42
N THR A 224 -34.40 -9.67 -23.66
CA THR A 224 -33.69 -10.91 -24.01
C THR A 224 -33.23 -11.71 -22.79
N GLY A 225 -33.08 -11.06 -21.63
CA GLY A 225 -32.48 -11.58 -20.41
C GLY A 225 -31.00 -11.29 -20.26
N ARG A 226 -30.34 -10.74 -21.29
CA ARG A 226 -28.94 -10.36 -21.29
C ARG A 226 -28.70 -9.02 -20.59
N GLU A 227 -29.76 -8.23 -20.40
CA GLU A 227 -29.69 -6.90 -19.81
C GLU A 227 -29.22 -6.98 -18.35
N SER A 228 -28.29 -6.09 -17.96
CA SER A 228 -27.67 -6.07 -16.63
C SER A 228 -28.69 -5.97 -15.48
N LYS A 229 -29.85 -5.39 -15.73
CA LYS A 229 -30.96 -5.30 -14.73
C LYS A 229 -31.49 -6.65 -14.24
N TYR A 230 -31.13 -7.76 -14.89
CA TYR A 230 -31.52 -9.10 -14.48
C TYR A 230 -30.53 -9.77 -13.55
N TYR A 231 -29.38 -9.16 -13.25
CA TYR A 231 -28.49 -9.63 -12.19
C TYR A 231 -29.08 -9.38 -10.80
N GLY A 232 -28.66 -10.21 -9.86
CA GLY A 232 -28.94 -10.12 -8.45
C GLY A 232 -27.86 -10.84 -7.64
N ALA A 233 -27.75 -10.51 -6.37
CA ALA A 233 -26.88 -11.16 -5.40
C ALA A 233 -27.71 -11.97 -4.40
N HIS A 234 -27.07 -12.98 -3.78
CA HIS A 234 -27.64 -13.77 -2.72
C HIS A 234 -26.56 -14.32 -1.80
N SER A 235 -26.96 -14.81 -0.64
CA SER A 235 -26.10 -15.58 0.25
C SER A 235 -26.39 -17.08 0.14
N LEU A 236 -25.38 -17.89 0.43
CA LEU A 236 -25.50 -19.30 0.73
C LEU A 236 -25.02 -19.53 2.16
N TYR A 237 -25.65 -20.44 2.89
CA TYR A 237 -25.18 -20.82 4.22
C TYR A 237 -25.30 -22.33 4.47
N SER A 238 -24.47 -22.81 5.41
CA SER A 238 -24.44 -24.21 5.87
C SER A 238 -24.25 -24.27 7.37
N ASP A 239 -25.11 -25.06 8.06
CA ASP A 239 -25.05 -25.30 9.52
C ASP A 239 -24.36 -26.61 9.89
N ASP A 240 -23.88 -27.38 8.92
CA ASP A 240 -23.33 -28.73 9.13
C ASP A 240 -21.90 -28.89 8.57
N GLY A 241 -21.13 -27.77 8.54
CA GLY A 241 -19.76 -27.73 8.05
C GLY A 241 -19.68 -27.92 6.54
N GLY A 242 -20.64 -27.40 5.77
CA GLY A 242 -20.62 -27.41 4.30
C GLY A 242 -21.08 -28.73 3.66
N ARG A 243 -21.78 -29.62 4.40
CA ARG A 243 -22.35 -30.86 3.85
C ARG A 243 -23.66 -30.61 3.13
N THR A 244 -24.50 -29.74 3.68
CA THR A 244 -25.71 -29.24 3.04
C THR A 244 -25.71 -27.72 2.99
N TRP A 245 -26.35 -27.17 1.95
CA TRP A 245 -26.37 -25.73 1.71
C TRP A 245 -27.78 -25.23 1.54
N GLN A 246 -28.03 -24.00 1.92
CA GLN A 246 -29.31 -23.31 1.78
C GLN A 246 -29.10 -21.93 1.18
N ILE A 247 -30.06 -21.48 0.38
CA ILE A 247 -30.13 -20.12 -0.14
C ILE A 247 -30.66 -19.22 0.98
N GLY A 248 -29.94 -18.15 1.28
CA GLY A 248 -30.34 -17.15 2.26
C GLY A 248 -30.89 -15.88 1.64
N GLY A 249 -30.36 -14.71 2.05
CA GLY A 249 -30.79 -13.40 1.56
C GLY A 249 -30.68 -13.28 0.04
N ILE A 250 -31.70 -12.70 -0.60
CA ILE A 250 -31.75 -12.49 -2.06
C ILE A 250 -32.11 -11.03 -2.34
N ASP A 251 -31.34 -10.38 -3.22
CA ASP A 251 -31.71 -9.09 -3.80
C ASP A 251 -31.57 -9.12 -5.33
N THR A 252 -32.68 -8.82 -6.02
CA THR A 252 -32.76 -8.74 -7.48
C THR A 252 -33.66 -7.57 -7.86
N PRO A 253 -33.12 -6.34 -7.89
CA PRO A 253 -33.94 -5.13 -8.03
C PRO A 253 -34.69 -5.01 -9.36
N ARG A 254 -34.11 -5.49 -10.47
CA ARG A 254 -34.66 -5.45 -11.84
C ARG A 254 -35.02 -4.07 -12.38
N ASN A 255 -34.55 -3.01 -11.74
CA ASN A 255 -34.82 -1.62 -12.11
C ASN A 255 -33.71 -1.00 -12.96
N GLY A 256 -32.54 -1.63 -13.05
CA GLY A 256 -31.38 -1.15 -13.79
C GLY A 256 -30.65 0.01 -13.13
N VAL A 257 -31.04 0.42 -11.93
CA VAL A 257 -30.37 1.48 -11.17
C VAL A 257 -29.15 0.90 -10.48
N LEU A 258 -29.32 -0.22 -9.77
CA LEU A 258 -28.27 -1.01 -9.13
C LEU A 258 -28.50 -2.46 -9.50
N ASN A 259 -27.46 -3.12 -10.02
CA ASN A 259 -27.49 -4.50 -10.46
C ASN A 259 -26.47 -5.31 -9.66
N PRO A 260 -26.82 -5.84 -8.46
CA PRO A 260 -25.90 -6.61 -7.62
C PRO A 260 -25.35 -7.82 -8.38
N ASN A 261 -24.02 -8.05 -8.22
CA ASN A 261 -23.31 -9.11 -8.94
C ASN A 261 -22.27 -9.75 -8.02
N GLU A 262 -21.02 -9.89 -8.43
CA GLU A 262 -19.94 -10.47 -7.63
C GLU A 262 -19.82 -9.78 -6.26
N SER A 263 -19.89 -10.60 -5.21
CA SER A 263 -20.04 -10.13 -3.84
C SER A 263 -18.99 -10.74 -2.92
N THR A 264 -18.71 -10.06 -1.82
CA THR A 264 -17.84 -10.48 -0.72
C THR A 264 -18.57 -10.28 0.60
N VAL A 265 -18.18 -10.96 1.67
CA VAL A 265 -18.85 -10.95 2.97
C VAL A 265 -17.85 -10.93 4.12
N LEU A 266 -18.20 -10.27 5.21
CA LEU A 266 -17.52 -10.39 6.51
C LEU A 266 -18.52 -10.31 7.65
N GLU A 267 -18.10 -10.77 8.85
CA GLU A 267 -18.85 -10.63 10.09
C GLU A 267 -18.34 -9.42 10.88
N LEU A 268 -19.24 -8.47 11.19
CA LEU A 268 -18.96 -7.31 12.03
C LEU A 268 -18.83 -7.72 13.49
N SER A 269 -18.37 -6.81 14.37
CA SER A 269 -18.08 -7.11 15.76
C SER A 269 -19.34 -7.43 16.61
N ASP A 270 -20.50 -7.01 16.14
CA ASP A 270 -21.79 -7.31 16.78
C ASP A 270 -22.46 -8.59 16.26
N GLY A 271 -21.81 -9.31 15.31
CA GLY A 271 -22.34 -10.51 14.68
C GLY A 271 -23.20 -10.25 13.45
N THR A 272 -23.41 -9.00 13.07
CA THR A 272 -24.08 -8.64 11.80
C THR A 272 -23.17 -8.98 10.61
N LEU A 273 -23.71 -9.53 9.54
CA LEU A 273 -22.97 -9.75 8.31
C LEU A 273 -23.03 -8.50 7.44
N TYR A 274 -21.90 -8.11 6.88
CA TYR A 274 -21.77 -7.06 5.89
C TYR A 274 -21.45 -7.69 4.54
N PHE A 275 -22.34 -7.52 3.56
CA PHE A 275 -22.14 -7.93 2.18
C PHE A 275 -21.83 -6.72 1.32
N ASN A 276 -20.75 -6.80 0.52
CA ASN A 276 -20.39 -5.78 -0.44
C ASN A 276 -20.39 -6.37 -1.85
N THR A 277 -21.04 -5.71 -2.79
CA THR A 277 -21.24 -6.21 -4.16
C THR A 277 -20.75 -5.21 -5.21
N ARG A 278 -20.35 -5.71 -6.37
CA ARG A 278 -20.16 -4.95 -7.59
C ARG A 278 -21.51 -4.58 -8.19
N ASP A 279 -21.69 -3.33 -8.59
CA ASP A 279 -22.79 -2.93 -9.47
C ASP A 279 -22.44 -3.24 -10.93
N GLN A 280 -23.20 -4.14 -11.55
CA GLN A 280 -22.98 -4.57 -12.92
C GLN A 280 -23.65 -3.62 -13.90
N ASN A 281 -22.95 -2.52 -14.25
CA ASN A 281 -23.42 -1.53 -15.24
C ASN A 281 -24.82 -0.98 -14.93
N GLY A 282 -25.10 -0.67 -13.66
CA GLY A 282 -26.28 0.09 -13.27
C GLY A 282 -26.17 1.57 -13.65
N THR A 283 -27.23 2.30 -13.43
CA THR A 283 -27.27 3.76 -13.62
C THR A 283 -27.05 4.54 -12.32
N SER A 284 -26.66 3.84 -11.25
CA SER A 284 -26.26 4.43 -9.97
C SER A 284 -25.02 5.32 -10.10
N SER A 285 -24.77 6.16 -9.10
CA SER A 285 -23.63 7.10 -9.11
C SER A 285 -22.27 6.44 -8.84
N GLY A 286 -22.23 5.14 -8.48
CA GLY A 286 -21.03 4.40 -8.14
C GLY A 286 -21.04 2.98 -8.69
N THR A 287 -20.11 2.16 -8.25
CA THR A 287 -19.93 0.77 -8.70
C THR A 287 -19.85 -0.23 -7.55
N ARG A 288 -19.96 0.23 -6.29
CA ARG A 288 -19.97 -0.62 -5.10
C ARG A 288 -21.22 -0.36 -4.27
N ALA A 289 -21.87 -1.43 -3.87
CA ALA A 289 -23.05 -1.38 -3.02
C ALA A 289 -22.92 -2.38 -1.86
N ALA A 290 -23.66 -2.16 -0.78
CA ALA A 290 -23.64 -3.01 0.39
C ALA A 290 -25.03 -3.24 0.97
N THR A 291 -25.16 -4.33 1.70
CA THR A 291 -26.31 -4.64 2.56
C THR A 291 -25.82 -5.40 3.80
N THR A 292 -26.69 -5.59 4.77
CA THR A 292 -26.41 -6.35 6.00
C THR A 292 -27.38 -7.51 6.16
N SER A 293 -27.02 -8.43 7.06
CA SER A 293 -27.87 -9.50 7.53
C SER A 293 -27.67 -9.68 9.04
N SER A 294 -28.74 -9.56 9.80
CA SER A 294 -28.72 -9.73 11.26
C SER A 294 -29.09 -11.15 11.72
N ASP A 295 -29.42 -12.05 10.81
CA ASP A 295 -29.87 -13.43 11.06
C ASP A 295 -28.89 -14.50 10.55
N GLY A 296 -27.58 -14.14 10.41
CA GLY A 296 -26.55 -15.08 10.00
C GLY A 296 -26.64 -15.48 8.52
N GLY A 297 -27.12 -14.59 7.66
CA GLY A 297 -27.19 -14.77 6.20
C GLY A 297 -28.49 -15.39 5.68
N GLU A 298 -29.49 -15.66 6.54
CA GLU A 298 -30.78 -16.22 6.10
C GLU A 298 -31.61 -15.22 5.30
N SER A 299 -31.52 -13.93 5.64
CA SER A 299 -32.13 -12.84 4.87
C SER A 299 -31.24 -11.59 4.86
N PHE A 300 -31.43 -10.70 3.89
CA PHE A 300 -30.87 -9.35 3.93
C PHE A 300 -31.81 -8.42 4.69
N ASP A 301 -31.23 -7.56 5.56
CA ASP A 301 -32.01 -6.59 6.35
C ASP A 301 -32.66 -5.51 5.47
N ALA A 302 -32.03 -5.18 4.34
CA ALA A 302 -32.50 -4.23 3.33
C ALA A 302 -31.96 -4.60 1.93
N PRO A 303 -32.53 -4.06 0.85
CA PRO A 303 -31.88 -4.11 -0.46
C PRO A 303 -30.48 -3.49 -0.43
N TYR A 304 -29.63 -3.88 -1.40
CA TYR A 304 -28.31 -3.25 -1.55
C TYR A 304 -28.45 -1.75 -1.82
N GLU A 305 -27.62 -0.97 -1.15
CA GLU A 305 -27.49 0.48 -1.33
C GLU A 305 -26.05 0.85 -1.70
N MET A 306 -25.89 1.96 -2.43
CA MET A 306 -24.57 2.44 -2.84
C MET A 306 -23.71 2.81 -1.63
N VAL A 307 -22.43 2.43 -1.68
CA VAL A 307 -21.43 2.79 -0.65
C VAL A 307 -20.66 4.02 -1.09
N ASP A 308 -20.80 5.10 -0.32
CA ASP A 308 -20.00 6.30 -0.51
C ASP A 308 -18.53 6.06 -0.16
N GLY A 309 -17.62 6.70 -0.90
CA GLY A 309 -16.17 6.60 -0.64
C GLY A 309 -15.47 5.37 -1.23
N LEU A 310 -16.19 4.37 -1.75
CA LEU A 310 -15.60 3.24 -2.46
C LEU A 310 -15.63 3.47 -3.99
N SER A 311 -14.69 4.26 -4.50
CA SER A 311 -14.50 4.40 -5.95
C SER A 311 -13.79 3.17 -6.52
N ALA A 312 -14.35 2.55 -7.56
CA ALA A 312 -13.79 1.43 -8.29
C ALA A 312 -14.37 1.40 -9.72
N PRO A 313 -13.72 0.76 -10.70
CA PRO A 313 -14.38 0.43 -11.96
C PRO A 313 -15.41 -0.69 -11.74
N VAL A 314 -16.10 -1.12 -12.79
CA VAL A 314 -16.95 -2.32 -12.73
C VAL A 314 -16.05 -3.56 -12.61
N VAL A 315 -15.78 -3.99 -11.38
CA VAL A 315 -14.82 -5.05 -11.02
C VAL A 315 -15.22 -5.70 -9.68
N GLN A 316 -14.83 -6.95 -9.49
CA GLN A 316 -14.92 -7.63 -8.20
C GLN A 316 -14.00 -6.93 -7.17
N GLY A 317 -14.26 -7.06 -5.88
CA GLY A 317 -13.42 -6.63 -4.77
C GLY A 317 -13.64 -7.51 -3.55
N SER A 318 -12.72 -7.47 -2.60
CA SER A 318 -12.76 -8.29 -1.39
C SER A 318 -12.76 -7.43 -0.13
N VAL A 319 -13.48 -7.87 0.91
CA VAL A 319 -13.45 -7.29 2.26
C VAL A 319 -12.91 -8.31 3.26
N LEU A 320 -12.15 -7.83 4.23
CA LEU A 320 -11.64 -8.65 5.34
C LEU A 320 -11.61 -7.81 6.62
N LYS A 321 -12.14 -8.35 7.72
CA LYS A 321 -11.94 -7.81 9.07
C LYS A 321 -10.70 -8.44 9.67
N LEU A 322 -9.74 -7.62 10.09
CA LEU A 322 -8.54 -8.10 10.75
C LEU A 322 -8.86 -8.56 12.18
N SER A 323 -8.25 -9.69 12.58
CA SER A 323 -8.43 -10.18 13.94
C SER A 323 -7.84 -9.21 14.99
N PRO A 324 -8.34 -9.22 16.24
CA PRO A 324 -7.78 -8.39 17.31
C PRO A 324 -6.30 -8.67 17.63
N ARG A 325 -5.76 -9.80 17.17
CA ARG A 325 -4.33 -10.13 17.27
C ARG A 325 -3.49 -9.42 16.22
N ALA A 326 -4.04 -9.25 15.01
CA ALA A 326 -3.38 -8.54 13.92
C ALA A 326 -3.55 -7.02 14.09
N ASP A 327 -4.76 -6.57 14.43
CA ASP A 327 -5.07 -5.17 14.65
C ASP A 327 -6.14 -4.99 15.73
N ARG A 328 -5.72 -4.45 16.88
CA ARG A 328 -6.62 -4.17 18.02
C ARG A 328 -7.70 -3.13 17.74
N HIS A 329 -7.67 -2.47 16.58
CA HIS A 329 -8.67 -1.47 16.19
C HIS A 329 -9.84 -2.07 15.39
N GLU A 330 -9.90 -3.40 15.25
CA GLU A 330 -10.96 -4.10 14.49
C GLU A 330 -11.14 -3.55 13.06
N ARG A 331 -10.03 -3.23 12.42
CA ARG A 331 -9.99 -2.66 11.09
C ARG A 331 -10.60 -3.59 10.06
N ILE A 332 -11.45 -3.05 9.22
CA ILE A 332 -11.92 -3.68 8.00
C ILE A 332 -11.10 -3.15 6.83
N VAL A 333 -10.67 -4.05 5.95
CA VAL A 333 -9.93 -3.70 4.73
C VAL A 333 -10.76 -4.08 3.52
N PHE A 334 -10.84 -3.20 2.54
CA PHE A 334 -11.39 -3.45 1.21
C PHE A 334 -10.29 -3.34 0.17
N SER A 335 -10.23 -4.29 -0.77
CA SER A 335 -9.30 -4.28 -1.90
C SER A 335 -10.03 -4.26 -3.24
N ALA A 336 -9.68 -3.31 -4.10
CA ALA A 336 -10.11 -3.23 -5.50
C ALA A 336 -9.25 -2.20 -6.24
N PRO A 337 -9.21 -2.20 -7.58
CA PRO A 337 -8.74 -1.08 -8.37
C PRO A 337 -9.45 0.23 -8.00
N ALA A 338 -8.72 1.35 -8.01
CA ALA A 338 -9.25 2.65 -7.56
C ALA A 338 -9.64 3.59 -8.71
N ASP A 339 -9.10 3.39 -9.91
CA ASP A 339 -9.48 4.20 -11.08
C ASP A 339 -10.92 3.85 -11.52
N PRO A 340 -11.88 4.78 -11.45
CA PRO A 340 -13.27 4.46 -11.78
C PRO A 340 -13.50 4.18 -13.27
N GLY A 341 -12.56 4.57 -14.14
CA GLY A 341 -12.65 4.40 -15.59
C GLY A 341 -11.90 3.19 -16.14
N ALA A 342 -11.02 2.56 -15.34
CA ALA A 342 -10.15 1.48 -15.79
C ALA A 342 -9.76 0.51 -14.66
N ARG A 343 -9.47 -0.74 -15.01
CA ARG A 343 -8.95 -1.75 -14.08
C ARG A 343 -7.46 -1.52 -13.85
N ARG A 344 -7.13 -0.58 -12.95
CA ARG A 344 -5.78 -0.19 -12.55
C ARG A 344 -5.78 0.42 -11.15
N GLU A 345 -4.60 0.64 -10.60
CA GLU A 345 -4.38 1.21 -9.26
C GLU A 345 -5.01 0.36 -8.15
N LEU A 346 -4.50 -0.90 -8.00
CA LEU A 346 -4.99 -1.74 -6.90
C LEU A 346 -4.73 -1.05 -5.56
N THR A 347 -5.81 -0.70 -4.89
CA THR A 347 -5.78 0.11 -3.67
C THR A 347 -6.46 -0.63 -2.52
N LEU A 348 -5.82 -0.59 -1.36
CA LEU A 348 -6.41 -0.98 -0.08
C LEU A 348 -7.09 0.24 0.56
N ARG A 349 -8.30 0.07 1.02
CA ARG A 349 -9.05 1.05 1.81
C ARG A 349 -9.40 0.46 3.15
N THR A 350 -9.45 1.29 4.17
CA THR A 350 -9.73 0.85 5.55
C THR A 350 -10.95 1.53 6.10
N SER A 351 -11.66 0.82 6.98
CA SER A 351 -12.74 1.33 7.80
C SER A 351 -12.47 0.97 9.26
N PHE A 352 -12.76 1.92 10.17
CA PHE A 352 -12.67 1.74 11.62
C PHE A 352 -14.03 1.88 12.32
N ASP A 353 -15.10 2.04 11.56
CA ASP A 353 -16.45 2.31 12.02
C ASP A 353 -17.47 1.27 11.50
N GLN A 354 -17.05 0.00 11.41
CA GLN A 354 -17.89 -1.12 10.97
C GLN A 354 -18.42 -0.93 9.55
N ALA A 355 -17.53 -0.54 8.62
CA ALA A 355 -17.80 -0.33 7.19
C ALA A 355 -18.75 0.84 6.85
N GLN A 356 -18.97 1.80 7.78
CA GLN A 356 -19.80 2.98 7.51
C GLN A 356 -19.05 4.05 6.70
N SER A 357 -17.74 4.19 6.91
CA SER A 357 -16.90 5.07 6.10
C SER A 357 -15.58 4.38 5.71
N TRP A 358 -14.97 4.87 4.62
CA TRP A 358 -13.78 4.27 4.04
C TRP A 358 -12.72 5.33 3.74
N GLU A 359 -11.48 5.03 4.14
CA GLU A 359 -10.32 5.87 3.89
C GLU A 359 -9.35 5.13 2.95
N SER A 360 -8.71 5.85 2.04
CA SER A 360 -7.64 5.31 1.20
C SER A 360 -6.40 5.07 2.06
N SER A 361 -5.86 3.87 2.02
CA SER A 361 -4.74 3.49 2.89
C SER A 361 -3.45 3.20 2.15
N LEU A 362 -3.51 2.44 1.05
CA LEU A 362 -2.30 2.01 0.36
C LEU A 362 -2.59 1.63 -1.09
N VAL A 363 -1.87 2.21 -2.04
CA VAL A 363 -1.80 1.72 -3.42
C VAL A 363 -0.75 0.60 -3.47
N LEU A 364 -1.18 -0.63 -3.78
CA LEU A 364 -0.28 -1.78 -3.91
C LEU A 364 0.35 -1.88 -5.29
N HIS A 365 -0.35 -1.43 -6.32
CA HIS A 365 0.09 -1.51 -7.71
C HIS A 365 -0.56 -0.39 -8.53
N GLU A 366 0.22 0.51 -9.10
CA GLU A 366 -0.26 1.66 -9.87
C GLU A 366 -0.72 1.30 -11.29
N GLY A 367 -0.15 0.22 -11.85
CA GLY A 367 -0.43 -0.27 -13.20
C GLY A 367 -1.78 -0.99 -13.34
N PRO A 368 -1.97 -1.71 -14.46
CA PRO A 368 -3.15 -2.55 -14.70
C PRO A 368 -3.35 -3.56 -13.56
N ALA A 369 -4.54 -3.60 -12.97
CA ALA A 369 -4.91 -4.53 -11.91
C ALA A 369 -6.41 -4.81 -11.97
N ALA A 370 -6.86 -6.00 -11.52
CA ALA A 370 -8.26 -6.36 -11.59
C ALA A 370 -8.75 -7.03 -10.29
N TYR A 371 -9.13 -8.30 -10.33
CA TYR A 371 -9.70 -9.02 -9.18
C TYR A 371 -8.68 -9.21 -8.06
N SER A 372 -9.19 -9.25 -6.83
CA SER A 372 -8.35 -9.45 -5.65
C SER A 372 -9.08 -10.18 -4.55
N ASP A 373 -8.34 -10.90 -3.70
CA ASP A 373 -8.85 -11.48 -2.48
C ASP A 373 -7.90 -11.27 -1.31
N LEU A 374 -8.43 -11.23 -0.09
CA LEU A 374 -7.74 -10.85 1.15
C LEU A 374 -7.66 -12.03 2.11
N VAL A 375 -6.57 -12.12 2.87
CA VAL A 375 -6.40 -13.10 3.94
C VAL A 375 -5.52 -12.55 5.06
N GLU A 376 -5.80 -12.90 6.33
CA GLU A 376 -4.85 -12.69 7.42
C GLU A 376 -3.85 -13.84 7.46
N THR A 377 -2.55 -13.53 7.40
CA THR A 377 -1.49 -14.53 7.48
C THR A 377 -1.25 -14.99 8.92
N SER A 378 -0.56 -16.12 9.12
CA SER A 378 -0.19 -16.60 10.47
C SER A 378 0.78 -15.67 11.20
N SER A 379 1.45 -14.76 10.48
CA SER A 379 2.28 -13.69 11.07
C SER A 379 1.50 -12.43 11.40
N HIS A 380 0.17 -12.47 11.30
CA HIS A 380 -0.72 -11.31 11.51
C HIS A 380 -0.39 -10.12 10.61
N ALA A 381 -0.05 -10.40 9.36
CA ALA A 381 0.03 -9.42 8.28
C ALA A 381 -1.16 -9.62 7.34
N LEU A 382 -1.53 -8.59 6.60
CA LEU A 382 -2.53 -8.69 5.56
C LEU A 382 -1.89 -9.32 4.32
N GLY A 383 -2.46 -10.43 3.82
CA GLY A 383 -2.17 -11.02 2.53
C GLY A 383 -3.18 -10.54 1.50
N VAL A 384 -2.71 -10.20 0.31
CA VAL A 384 -3.53 -9.79 -0.84
C VAL A 384 -3.12 -10.60 -2.04
N LEU A 385 -4.03 -11.40 -2.58
CA LEU A 385 -3.84 -12.12 -3.84
C LEU A 385 -4.58 -11.36 -4.94
N TYR A 386 -3.90 -10.95 -6.02
CA TYR A 386 -4.52 -10.05 -6.99
C TYR A 386 -3.97 -10.21 -8.41
N GLU A 387 -4.84 -9.97 -9.39
CA GLU A 387 -4.49 -9.89 -10.81
C GLU A 387 -3.74 -8.60 -11.11
N ASN A 388 -2.59 -8.67 -11.81
CA ASN A 388 -1.84 -7.49 -12.22
C ASN A 388 -0.90 -7.76 -13.41
N GLY A 389 -0.35 -6.69 -13.96
CA GLY A 389 0.67 -6.74 -15.02
C GLY A 389 1.20 -5.37 -15.38
N ASP A 390 2.10 -5.34 -16.34
CA ASP A 390 2.74 -4.11 -16.80
C ASP A 390 1.94 -3.49 -17.96
N ASP A 391 1.45 -4.32 -18.88
CA ASP A 391 0.63 -3.92 -20.04
C ASP A 391 -0.85 -4.35 -19.87
N SER A 392 -1.11 -5.43 -19.14
CA SER A 392 -2.44 -5.98 -18.93
C SER A 392 -2.61 -6.48 -17.49
N ALA A 393 -3.79 -6.29 -16.92
CA ALA A 393 -4.13 -6.81 -15.58
C ALA A 393 -4.10 -8.35 -15.48
N TYR A 394 -3.91 -9.06 -16.59
CA TYR A 394 -4.03 -10.52 -16.67
C TYR A 394 -2.71 -11.22 -17.00
N GLU A 395 -1.59 -10.56 -16.78
CA GLU A 395 -0.27 -11.16 -17.01
C GLU A 395 0.14 -12.11 -15.88
N ARG A 396 -0.30 -11.81 -14.66
CA ARG A 396 0.02 -12.60 -13.46
C ARG A 396 -0.99 -12.42 -12.35
N ILE A 397 -0.99 -13.37 -11.41
CA ILE A 397 -1.61 -13.21 -10.11
C ILE A 397 -0.48 -13.14 -9.08
N THR A 398 -0.43 -12.05 -8.34
CA THR A 398 0.61 -11.73 -7.37
C THR A 398 0.05 -11.85 -5.95
N PHE A 399 0.84 -12.39 -5.03
CA PHE A 399 0.57 -12.31 -3.60
C PHE A 399 1.42 -11.19 -2.99
N ALA A 400 0.77 -10.27 -2.29
CA ALA A 400 1.42 -9.24 -1.48
C ALA A 400 1.21 -9.51 0.01
N SER A 401 2.29 -9.52 0.79
CA SER A 401 2.23 -9.51 2.25
C SER A 401 2.46 -8.08 2.75
N VAL A 402 1.45 -7.50 3.37
CA VAL A 402 1.41 -6.10 3.82
C VAL A 402 1.43 -6.06 5.34
N ARG A 403 2.42 -5.40 5.92
CA ARG A 403 2.47 -5.20 7.37
C ARG A 403 1.38 -4.22 7.78
N ILE A 404 0.60 -4.54 8.83
CA ILE A 404 -0.55 -3.72 9.26
C ILE A 404 -0.23 -2.23 9.44
N PRO A 405 0.93 -1.81 10.02
CA PRO A 405 1.26 -0.39 10.12
C PRO A 405 1.41 0.34 8.77
N MET A 406 1.48 -0.38 7.66
CA MET A 406 1.45 0.23 6.31
C MET A 406 0.06 0.75 5.95
N LEU A 407 -0.99 0.21 6.58
CA LEU A 407 -2.38 0.62 6.38
C LEU A 407 -2.76 1.88 7.19
N ASP A 408 -1.91 2.34 8.10
CA ASP A 408 -2.15 3.54 8.93
C ASP A 408 -1.83 4.85 8.20
N ARG A 409 -1.53 4.77 6.90
CA ARG A 409 -1.09 5.90 6.11
C ARG A 409 -2.18 6.32 5.15
N PRO A 410 -2.83 7.46 5.37
CA PRO A 410 -3.61 8.05 4.33
C PRO A 410 -2.67 8.41 3.16
N ASP A 411 -2.94 7.86 2.01
CA ASP A 411 -2.42 8.30 0.72
C ASP A 411 -0.92 8.20 0.47
N GLN A 412 -0.21 7.12 0.83
CA GLN A 412 1.18 7.14 0.41
C GLN A 412 1.79 5.77 0.08
N GLY A 413 2.30 5.64 -1.11
CA GLY A 413 3.42 4.77 -1.43
C GLY A 413 4.76 5.20 -0.79
N GLU A 414 4.79 6.21 0.10
CA GLU A 414 5.99 6.61 0.81
C GLU A 414 6.05 6.01 2.25
N PRO A 415 7.23 5.53 2.66
CA PRO A 415 7.44 5.06 4.04
C PRO A 415 7.15 6.19 5.05
N PRO A 416 6.73 5.90 6.33
CA PRO A 416 6.56 6.93 7.34
C PRO A 416 7.77 7.83 7.34
N ALA A 417 7.52 9.13 7.27
CA ALA A 417 8.58 10.09 7.36
C ALA A 417 9.44 9.75 8.58
N VAL A 418 10.73 9.69 8.38
CA VAL A 418 11.65 9.68 9.52
C VAL A 418 11.63 11.10 10.04
N ILE A 419 11.30 11.26 11.30
CA ILE A 419 11.25 12.58 11.94
C ILE A 419 12.28 12.69 13.06
N THR A 420 12.71 13.92 13.30
CA THR A 420 13.33 14.33 14.56
C THR A 420 12.32 15.16 15.35
N PRO A 421 12.09 14.83 16.65
CA PRO A 421 11.05 15.46 17.41
C PRO A 421 11.28 16.95 17.65
N ASP A 422 10.22 17.75 17.51
CA ASP A 422 10.15 19.10 18.06
C ASP A 422 9.79 19.04 19.54
N VAL A 423 10.62 19.59 20.38
CA VAL A 423 10.42 19.64 21.84
C VAL A 423 9.93 21.02 22.33
N SER A 424 9.68 21.98 21.42
CA SER A 424 9.12 23.30 21.76
C SER A 424 7.68 23.24 22.27
N GLY A 425 6.99 22.12 22.06
CA GLY A 425 5.55 21.93 22.32
C GLY A 425 4.66 22.50 21.21
N SER A 426 5.23 22.89 20.06
CA SER A 426 4.46 23.34 18.89
C SER A 426 4.01 22.18 17.98
N GLY A 427 4.63 20.99 18.15
CA GLY A 427 4.36 19.80 17.34
C GLY A 427 4.89 19.86 15.90
N ARG A 428 5.81 20.78 15.63
CA ARG A 428 6.42 20.96 14.29
C ARG A 428 7.67 20.11 14.14
N HIS A 429 7.50 18.81 14.07
CA HIS A 429 8.61 17.86 13.91
C HIS A 429 9.39 18.12 12.61
N GLY A 430 10.68 17.86 12.66
CA GLY A 430 11.54 17.89 11.47
C GLY A 430 11.41 16.59 10.70
N VAL A 431 10.99 16.65 9.43
CA VAL A 431 10.99 15.50 8.49
C VAL A 431 12.39 15.32 7.93
N VAL A 432 12.94 14.13 8.07
CA VAL A 432 14.30 13.80 7.65
C VAL A 432 14.27 13.13 6.27
N GLY A 433 14.92 13.75 5.31
CA GLY A 433 15.12 13.20 3.97
C GLY A 433 16.55 12.74 3.73
N GLY A 434 16.71 11.66 2.98
CA GLY A 434 18.01 11.07 2.69
C GLY A 434 18.59 10.23 3.84
N ALA A 435 19.87 9.91 3.77
CA ALA A 435 20.57 9.08 4.75
C ALA A 435 21.16 9.96 5.88
N ALA A 436 20.35 10.27 6.90
CA ALA A 436 20.82 10.92 8.12
C ALA A 436 21.02 9.87 9.22
N GLU A 437 22.05 10.04 10.03
CA GLU A 437 22.41 9.15 11.13
C GLU A 437 22.62 9.93 12.42
N VAL A 438 22.22 9.35 13.55
CA VAL A 438 22.49 9.92 14.87
C VAL A 438 23.96 9.70 15.20
N THR A 439 24.63 10.79 15.62
CA THR A 439 26.05 10.82 15.98
C THR A 439 26.25 11.58 17.29
N SER A 440 27.48 11.70 17.76
CA SER A 440 27.85 12.55 18.92
C SER A 440 27.71 14.03 18.55
N GLY A 441 26.96 14.78 19.35
CA GLY A 441 26.64 16.19 19.14
C GLY A 441 27.64 17.16 19.79
N ALA A 442 27.35 18.45 19.66
CA ALA A 442 27.93 19.51 20.46
C ALA A 442 27.39 19.42 21.89
N SER A 443 26.10 19.07 22.03
CA SER A 443 25.43 18.70 23.27
C SER A 443 24.64 17.43 23.02
N GLY A 444 24.85 16.37 23.81
CA GLY A 444 24.12 15.10 23.61
C GLY A 444 24.43 14.42 22.28
N SER A 445 23.41 14.26 21.46
CA SER A 445 23.52 13.68 20.11
C SER A 445 23.23 14.73 19.03
N ALA A 446 23.53 14.39 17.78
CA ALA A 446 23.36 15.24 16.60
C ALA A 446 22.96 14.40 15.39
N LEU A 447 22.59 15.01 14.28
CA LEU A 447 22.40 14.33 13.00
C LEU A 447 23.56 14.59 12.05
N THR A 448 24.20 13.50 11.60
CA THR A 448 25.10 13.55 10.45
C THR A 448 24.25 13.59 9.18
N LEU A 449 24.54 14.58 8.32
CA LEU A 449 23.92 14.77 7.02
C LEU A 449 24.95 14.46 5.92
N ALA A 450 24.72 13.39 5.16
CA ALA A 450 25.58 12.96 4.07
C ALA A 450 24.76 12.82 2.78
N GLU A 451 25.42 12.90 1.63
CA GLU A 451 24.81 12.65 0.31
C GLU A 451 23.51 13.42 0.03
N GLY A 452 23.40 14.66 0.53
CA GLY A 452 22.22 15.48 0.34
C GLY A 452 21.08 15.24 1.34
N ALA A 453 21.34 14.52 2.42
CA ALA A 453 20.41 14.38 3.54
C ALA A 453 20.09 15.74 4.17
N TYR A 454 18.91 15.87 4.75
CA TYR A 454 18.40 17.14 5.29
C TYR A 454 17.32 16.92 6.32
N VAL A 455 16.97 17.97 7.05
CA VAL A 455 15.76 18.03 7.87
C VAL A 455 14.89 19.18 7.38
N GLU A 456 13.59 18.93 7.25
CA GLU A 456 12.60 19.93 6.85
C GLU A 456 11.48 20.01 7.89
N VAL A 457 11.23 21.20 8.41
CA VAL A 457 9.99 21.49 9.14
C VAL A 457 9.01 22.05 8.12
N PRO A 458 7.94 21.31 7.74
CA PRO A 458 7.00 21.75 6.73
C PRO A 458 6.34 23.09 7.08
N ALA A 459 5.98 23.85 6.05
CA ALA A 459 5.19 25.06 6.23
C ALA A 459 3.88 24.76 6.97
N SER A 460 3.58 25.54 7.98
CA SER A 460 2.38 25.39 8.79
C SER A 460 1.96 26.72 9.40
N ASP A 461 0.69 26.81 9.81
CA ASP A 461 0.17 28.00 10.49
C ASP A 461 1.01 28.36 11.72
N GLY A 462 1.41 29.61 11.81
CA GLY A 462 2.22 30.15 12.90
C GLY A 462 3.71 29.80 12.89
N LEU A 463 4.25 29.18 11.83
CA LEU A 463 5.69 29.06 11.61
C LEU A 463 6.27 30.39 11.07
N GLY A 464 5.50 31.12 10.27
CA GLY A 464 5.90 32.41 9.73
C GLY A 464 5.94 33.51 10.80
N VAL A 465 6.98 34.35 10.75
CA VAL A 465 7.14 35.50 11.65
C VAL A 465 6.70 36.83 11.02
N GLY A 466 6.33 36.82 9.75
CA GLY A 466 5.92 38.03 9.03
C GLY A 466 6.98 39.14 9.08
N ASP A 467 6.58 40.34 9.53
CA ASP A 467 7.46 41.48 9.78
C ASP A 467 8.04 41.52 11.21
N GLY A 468 7.73 40.52 12.04
CA GLY A 468 8.15 40.43 13.43
C GLY A 468 9.61 40.08 13.63
N PRO A 469 10.13 40.26 14.89
CA PRO A 469 11.46 39.84 15.23
C PRO A 469 11.59 38.32 15.29
N PHE A 470 12.80 37.80 15.05
CA PHE A 470 13.09 36.38 15.17
C PHE A 470 14.52 36.08 15.55
N THR A 471 14.77 34.85 15.99
CA THR A 471 16.10 34.25 16.12
C THR A 471 16.06 32.85 15.51
N ALA A 472 17.08 32.54 14.69
CA ALA A 472 17.36 31.19 14.22
C ALA A 472 18.77 30.79 14.64
N ALA A 473 18.97 29.63 15.24
CA ALA A 473 20.26 29.16 15.72
C ALA A 473 20.44 27.67 15.52
N ALA A 474 21.66 27.21 15.38
CA ALA A 474 22.04 25.80 15.32
C ALA A 474 23.54 25.64 15.61
N TRP A 475 23.93 24.44 16.03
CA TRP A 475 25.29 23.96 15.92
C TRP A 475 25.49 23.25 14.58
N PHE A 476 26.69 23.41 13.99
CA PHE A 476 27.05 22.64 12.81
C PHE A 476 28.55 22.30 12.85
N ARG A 477 28.90 21.22 12.13
CA ARG A 477 30.30 20.77 11.96
C ARG A 477 30.48 20.27 10.53
N THR A 478 31.54 20.75 9.85
CA THR A 478 31.87 20.32 8.48
C THR A 478 33.38 20.43 8.21
N GLU A 479 33.88 19.59 7.29
CA GLU A 479 35.20 19.66 6.69
C GLU A 479 35.13 20.00 5.19
N SER A 480 33.94 20.20 4.65
CA SER A 480 33.74 20.40 3.22
C SER A 480 34.16 21.81 2.77
N GLY A 481 34.96 21.88 1.72
CA GLY A 481 35.34 23.14 1.08
C GLY A 481 34.27 23.80 0.21
N ALA A 482 33.12 23.19 0.04
CA ALA A 482 32.01 23.74 -0.73
C ALA A 482 31.12 24.66 0.10
N ALA A 483 30.41 25.60 -0.55
CA ALA A 483 29.39 26.40 0.12
C ALA A 483 28.19 25.57 0.53
N GLN A 484 27.78 25.65 1.80
CA GLN A 484 26.79 24.79 2.40
C GLN A 484 25.76 25.60 3.21
N SER A 485 24.48 25.22 3.09
CA SER A 485 23.39 25.82 3.87
C SER A 485 23.30 25.13 5.21
N VAL A 486 23.45 25.87 6.31
CA VAL A 486 23.18 25.35 7.65
C VAL A 486 21.70 25.44 7.93
N LEU A 487 21.08 26.61 7.79
CA LEU A 487 19.64 26.84 7.95
C LEU A 487 19.14 27.68 6.77
N TRP A 488 17.90 27.42 6.37
CA TRP A 488 17.19 28.16 5.32
C TRP A 488 15.67 28.15 5.57
N ALA A 489 15.02 29.28 5.38
CA ALA A 489 13.55 29.31 5.51
C ALA A 489 12.89 30.12 4.40
N TYR A 490 11.70 29.69 4.05
CA TYR A 490 10.67 30.28 3.24
C TYR A 490 10.96 30.23 1.73
N GLY A 491 11.64 31.20 1.16
CA GLY A 491 11.77 31.33 -0.29
C GLY A 491 13.15 30.94 -0.84
N VAL A 492 13.26 30.94 -2.17
CA VAL A 492 14.50 30.71 -2.90
C VAL A 492 14.60 31.69 -4.06
N GLY A 493 15.76 32.32 -4.19
CA GLY A 493 16.04 33.28 -5.27
C GLY A 493 15.88 34.74 -4.87
N GLY A 494 16.42 35.67 -5.67
CA GLY A 494 16.33 37.10 -5.41
C GLY A 494 14.92 37.63 -5.65
N GLY A 495 14.48 38.54 -4.80
CA GLY A 495 13.13 39.11 -4.81
C GLY A 495 12.06 38.27 -4.12
N VAL A 496 12.44 37.15 -3.50
CA VAL A 496 11.52 36.29 -2.75
C VAL A 496 11.85 36.40 -1.27
N PRO A 497 10.89 36.69 -0.37
CA PRO A 497 11.12 36.74 1.07
C PRO A 497 11.69 35.43 1.58
N GLN A 498 12.84 35.56 2.29
CA GLN A 498 13.61 34.41 2.79
C GLN A 498 14.62 34.86 3.86
N TRP A 499 15.12 33.91 4.63
CA TRP A 499 16.35 34.10 5.39
C TRP A 499 17.17 32.81 5.38
N TRP A 500 18.50 32.94 5.52
CA TRP A 500 19.37 31.78 5.58
C TRP A 500 20.71 32.08 6.27
N ILE A 501 21.37 31.00 6.74
CA ILE A 501 22.72 30.94 7.26
C ILE A 501 23.52 29.94 6.44
N ARG A 502 24.68 30.34 5.90
CA ARG A 502 25.54 29.49 5.07
C ARG A 502 26.98 29.53 5.53
N ALA A 503 27.64 28.38 5.54
CA ALA A 503 29.10 28.28 5.54
C ALA A 503 29.63 28.45 4.11
N GLU A 504 30.56 29.37 3.90
CA GLU A 504 31.20 29.67 2.62
C GLU A 504 32.72 29.50 2.74
N PRO A 505 33.25 28.24 2.84
CA PRO A 505 34.70 28.01 3.08
C PRO A 505 35.59 28.57 1.99
N GLY A 506 35.17 28.57 0.73
CA GLY A 506 35.92 29.18 -0.37
C GLY A 506 36.11 30.72 -0.26
N SER A 507 35.47 31.34 0.74
CA SER A 507 35.58 32.76 1.06
C SER A 507 35.96 32.99 2.54
N ASP A 508 36.33 31.94 3.26
CA ASP A 508 36.69 31.95 4.69
C ASP A 508 35.68 32.74 5.54
N ARG A 509 34.39 32.35 5.47
CA ARG A 509 33.34 33.05 6.21
C ARG A 509 32.07 32.21 6.42
N ILE A 510 31.29 32.62 7.43
CA ILE A 510 29.84 32.33 7.53
C ILE A 510 29.11 33.57 7.04
N ARG A 511 28.06 33.39 6.23
CA ARG A 511 27.23 34.48 5.75
C ARG A 511 25.75 34.19 6.04
N ALA A 512 25.03 35.23 6.45
CA ALA A 512 23.61 35.22 6.57
C ALA A 512 22.95 36.30 5.70
N LEU A 513 21.72 36.03 5.25
CA LEU A 513 20.92 36.98 4.48
C LEU A 513 19.48 36.94 4.99
N ILE A 514 18.88 38.12 5.04
CA ILE A 514 17.42 38.29 5.19
C ILE A 514 16.93 39.11 4.01
N GLU A 515 15.98 38.61 3.29
CA GLU A 515 15.24 39.25 2.21
C GLU A 515 13.76 39.36 2.58
N THR A 516 13.21 40.55 2.48
CA THR A 516 11.81 40.86 2.80
C THR A 516 11.13 41.47 1.56
N ASP A 517 9.83 41.66 1.62
CA ASP A 517 9.08 42.42 0.61
C ASP A 517 9.51 43.90 0.51
N ALA A 518 10.25 44.42 1.49
CA ALA A 518 10.71 45.82 1.54
C ALA A 518 12.22 45.99 1.25
N GLY A 519 13.00 44.88 1.21
CA GLY A 519 14.43 44.98 0.94
C GLY A 519 15.24 43.76 1.34
N VAL A 520 16.56 43.84 1.16
CA VAL A 520 17.50 42.77 1.47
C VAL A 520 18.66 43.27 2.29
N THR A 521 19.11 42.44 3.23
CA THR A 521 20.33 42.68 4.01
C THR A 521 21.17 41.41 4.13
N SER A 522 22.48 41.54 4.14
CA SER A 522 23.43 40.44 4.31
C SER A 522 24.53 40.82 5.28
N VAL A 523 24.85 39.90 6.17
CA VAL A 523 25.94 40.01 7.16
C VAL A 523 26.90 38.84 7.02
N ALA A 524 28.18 39.03 7.27
CA ALA A 524 29.18 37.98 7.13
C ALA A 524 30.23 38.04 8.25
N ALA A 525 30.50 36.90 8.85
CA ALA A 525 31.53 36.66 9.86
C ALA A 525 32.76 36.05 9.18
N PRO A 526 33.92 36.75 9.13
CA PRO A 526 35.14 36.17 8.57
C PRO A 526 35.72 35.11 9.51
N GLY A 527 36.25 34.02 8.95
CA GLY A 527 36.86 32.91 9.68
C GLY A 527 36.78 31.62 8.91
N ALA A 528 37.68 30.68 9.20
CA ALA A 528 37.66 29.34 8.66
C ALA A 528 36.81 28.42 9.58
N TYR A 529 35.62 28.08 9.18
CA TYR A 529 34.64 27.32 9.96
C TYR A 529 34.35 25.95 9.35
N ALA A 530 35.19 25.48 8.44
CA ALA A 530 35.11 24.12 7.87
C ALA A 530 36.34 23.31 8.30
N ASP A 531 36.63 23.31 9.59
CA ASP A 531 37.81 22.74 10.25
C ASP A 531 37.53 21.42 10.98
N GLY A 532 36.30 20.94 10.92
CA GLY A 532 35.88 19.69 11.56
C GLY A 532 35.45 19.84 13.02
N GLU A 533 35.51 21.06 13.57
CA GLU A 533 35.05 21.36 14.91
C GLU A 533 33.60 21.84 14.91
N TRP A 534 32.96 21.82 16.08
CA TRP A 534 31.60 22.32 16.26
C TRP A 534 31.59 23.84 16.38
N HIS A 535 30.76 24.51 15.57
CA HIS A 535 30.51 25.95 15.62
C HIS A 535 29.04 26.25 15.85
N HIS A 536 28.74 27.15 16.79
CA HIS A 536 27.41 27.67 17.01
C HIS A 536 27.16 28.88 16.12
N VAL A 537 26.03 28.90 15.41
CA VAL A 537 25.59 30.07 14.63
C VAL A 537 24.20 30.51 15.07
N ALA A 538 24.02 31.85 15.17
CA ALA A 538 22.69 32.41 15.38
C ALA A 538 22.50 33.68 14.54
N LEU A 539 21.30 33.85 13.99
CA LEU A 539 20.87 35.04 13.25
C LEU A 539 19.68 35.65 13.98
N THR A 540 19.82 36.88 14.43
CA THR A 540 18.74 37.65 15.05
C THR A 540 18.28 38.79 14.16
N ARG A 541 16.98 39.04 14.10
CA ARG A 541 16.36 40.23 13.57
C ARG A 541 15.50 40.87 14.65
N GLY A 542 15.81 42.13 14.98
CA GLY A 542 15.10 42.89 16.01
C GLY A 542 14.94 44.35 15.65
N ALA A 543 14.45 45.17 16.59
CA ALA A 543 14.27 46.59 16.40
C ALA A 543 15.59 47.33 16.15
N ASP A 544 16.70 46.85 16.72
CA ASP A 544 18.04 47.44 16.59
C ASP A 544 18.79 47.01 15.32
N GLY A 545 18.25 46.04 14.58
CA GLY A 545 18.83 45.55 13.33
C GLY A 545 18.98 44.04 13.24
N VAL A 546 19.89 43.63 12.37
CA VAL A 546 20.22 42.22 12.09
C VAL A 546 21.60 41.91 12.63
N THR A 547 21.77 40.84 13.41
CA THR A 547 23.06 40.41 13.93
C THR A 547 23.29 38.92 13.65
N LEU A 548 24.46 38.61 13.10
CA LEU A 548 24.98 37.24 13.00
C LEU A 548 25.96 37.01 14.16
N TYR A 549 25.74 35.95 14.90
CA TYR A 549 26.60 35.47 15.98
C TYR A 549 27.30 34.19 15.52
N VAL A 550 28.53 34.01 15.94
CA VAL A 550 29.32 32.79 15.81
C VAL A 550 29.94 32.49 17.17
N ASP A 551 29.80 31.25 17.62
CA ASP A 551 30.31 30.75 18.91
C ASP A 551 29.90 31.64 20.11
N GLY A 552 28.66 32.14 20.09
CA GLY A 552 28.06 32.98 21.10
C GLY A 552 28.43 34.49 21.02
N GLU A 553 29.38 34.89 20.17
CA GLU A 553 29.82 36.28 20.03
C GLU A 553 29.21 36.96 18.80
N ALA A 554 28.85 38.24 18.90
CA ALA A 554 28.35 39.02 17.79
C ALA A 554 29.49 39.27 16.76
N ALA A 555 29.42 38.60 15.61
CA ALA A 555 30.45 38.61 14.59
C ALA A 555 30.21 39.66 13.48
N ALA A 556 28.91 39.94 13.16
CA ALA A 556 28.57 40.95 12.16
C ALA A 556 27.17 41.52 12.41
N THR A 557 26.99 42.82 12.13
CA THR A 557 25.70 43.51 12.33
C THR A 557 25.32 44.35 11.13
N ALA A 558 24.02 44.57 10.94
CA ALA A 558 23.43 45.50 9.98
C ALA A 558 22.29 46.26 10.63
N GLY A 559 21.92 47.42 10.07
CA GLY A 559 20.81 48.22 10.55
C GLY A 559 19.46 47.54 10.45
N PRO A 560 18.38 48.17 10.98
CA PRO A 560 17.03 47.62 10.91
C PRO A 560 16.57 47.37 9.49
N LEU A 561 15.91 46.24 9.29
CA LEU A 561 15.28 45.82 8.02
C LEU A 561 13.78 45.66 8.25
N GLY A 562 12.95 46.48 7.58
CA GLY A 562 11.49 46.35 7.60
C GLY A 562 10.97 45.30 6.62
N GLY A 563 9.66 45.11 6.62
CA GLY A 563 8.97 44.22 5.72
C GLY A 563 8.85 42.77 6.17
N ALA A 564 7.95 42.01 5.55
CA ALA A 564 7.71 40.62 5.89
C ALA A 564 8.75 39.69 5.26
N VAL A 565 9.25 38.73 6.06
CA VAL A 565 10.25 37.73 5.64
C VAL A 565 9.59 36.39 5.25
N SER A 566 8.29 36.25 5.48
CA SER A 566 7.50 35.08 5.10
C SER A 566 6.24 35.49 4.34
N SER A 567 5.77 34.63 3.45
CA SER A 567 4.54 34.79 2.68
C SER A 567 3.67 33.55 2.75
N GLU A 568 2.45 33.62 2.26
CA GLU A 568 1.53 32.46 2.19
C GLU A 568 2.07 31.31 1.31
N THR A 569 2.99 31.59 0.40
CA THR A 569 3.64 30.58 -0.48
C THR A 569 4.98 30.10 0.06
N SER A 570 5.32 30.44 1.30
CA SER A 570 6.59 30.07 1.92
C SER A 570 6.73 28.56 2.05
N THR A 571 7.94 28.09 1.78
CA THR A 571 8.34 26.71 2.13
C THR A 571 8.59 26.55 3.61
N GLY A 572 8.81 25.65 4.32
CA GLY A 572 9.07 25.60 5.77
C GLY A 572 10.47 26.07 6.17
N LEU A 573 11.00 25.50 7.25
CA LEU A 573 12.37 25.64 7.70
C LEU A 573 13.18 24.44 7.23
N HIS A 574 14.29 24.66 6.57
CA HIS A 574 15.21 23.63 6.06
C HIS A 574 16.52 23.66 6.82
N VAL A 575 16.98 22.50 7.25
CA VAL A 575 18.26 22.28 7.93
C VAL A 575 19.16 21.47 7.00
N GLY A 576 20.36 21.94 6.74
CA GLY A 576 21.37 21.24 5.94
C GLY A 576 21.20 21.37 4.42
N ARG A 577 20.24 22.15 3.91
CA ARG A 577 20.13 22.43 2.45
C ARG A 577 19.23 23.63 2.15
N ARG A 578 19.27 24.10 0.90
CA ARG A 578 18.25 25.02 0.36
C ARG A 578 16.96 24.23 0.03
N PRO A 579 15.80 24.89 -0.06
CA PRO A 579 14.54 24.25 -0.49
C PRO A 579 14.62 23.56 -1.86
N ASP A 580 15.43 24.09 -2.79
CA ASP A 580 15.63 23.50 -4.13
C ASP A 580 16.70 22.38 -4.16
N GLY A 581 17.18 21.94 -2.99
CA GLY A 581 18.20 20.90 -2.85
C GLY A 581 19.64 21.35 -3.05
N ALA A 582 19.88 22.61 -3.43
CA ALA A 582 21.24 23.11 -3.62
C ALA A 582 21.96 23.38 -2.29
N ASN A 583 23.30 23.46 -2.35
CA ASN A 583 24.20 23.75 -1.21
C ASN A 583 23.93 22.81 0.00
N ALA A 584 23.76 21.53 -0.27
CA ALA A 584 23.57 20.53 0.80
C ALA A 584 24.81 20.50 1.73
N LEU A 585 24.54 20.40 3.02
CA LEU A 585 25.57 20.27 4.06
C LEU A 585 26.08 18.81 4.04
N THR A 586 27.39 18.68 4.02
CA THR A 586 28.11 17.44 4.30
C THR A 586 28.80 17.60 5.64
N GLY A 587 28.25 17.01 6.69
CA GLY A 587 28.73 17.20 8.06
C GLY A 587 27.67 16.82 9.07
N ALA A 588 27.62 17.53 10.18
CA ALA A 588 26.63 17.30 11.23
C ALA A 588 25.97 18.62 11.68
N VAL A 589 24.71 18.50 12.16
CA VAL A 589 23.94 19.60 12.74
C VAL A 589 23.36 19.15 14.06
N ASP A 590 23.26 20.11 15.01
CA ASP A 590 22.77 19.87 16.35
C ASP A 590 21.99 21.08 16.86
N ASP A 591 21.02 20.84 17.76
CA ASP A 591 20.27 21.81 18.56
C ASP A 591 19.71 23.00 17.79
N VAL A 592 18.79 22.76 16.86
CA VAL A 592 18.17 23.79 16.00
C VAL A 592 17.06 24.52 16.74
N TRP A 593 17.20 25.84 16.83
CA TRP A 593 16.20 26.73 17.44
C TRP A 593 15.63 27.73 16.41
N TYR A 594 14.30 27.91 16.45
CA TYR A 594 13.63 28.99 15.76
C TYR A 594 12.63 29.67 16.70
N LEU A 595 12.82 30.96 16.98
CA LEU A 595 12.03 31.73 17.94
C LEU A 595 11.42 32.96 17.27
N GLY A 596 10.16 33.29 17.59
CA GLY A 596 9.46 34.50 17.15
C GLY A 596 9.84 35.76 17.96
N ARG A 597 11.10 35.86 18.37
CA ARG A 597 11.67 37.03 19.05
C ARG A 597 13.19 37.14 18.81
N ALA A 598 13.73 38.32 18.90
CA ALA A 598 15.18 38.50 18.91
C ALA A 598 15.71 38.14 20.32
N LEU A 599 16.74 37.29 20.37
CA LEU A 599 17.51 37.03 21.57
C LEU A 599 18.48 38.20 21.82
N SER A 600 18.73 38.52 23.08
CA SER A 600 19.82 39.42 23.49
C SER A 600 21.17 38.73 23.32
N PRO A 601 22.29 39.49 23.23
CA PRO A 601 23.62 38.87 23.13
C PRO A 601 23.94 37.91 24.29
N ALA A 602 23.47 38.20 25.49
CA ALA A 602 23.67 37.33 26.65
C ALA A 602 22.89 35.99 26.53
N GLU A 603 21.67 36.04 25.96
CA GLU A 603 20.88 34.81 25.71
C GLU A 603 21.51 33.96 24.59
N VAL A 604 22.06 34.60 23.54
CA VAL A 604 22.78 33.87 22.48
C VAL A 604 24.06 33.22 23.02
N ALA A 605 24.82 33.95 23.85
CA ALA A 605 26.00 33.39 24.50
C ALA A 605 25.68 32.23 25.44
N ALA A 606 24.58 32.32 26.19
CA ALA A 606 24.11 31.21 27.06
C ALA A 606 23.65 30.00 26.24
N LEU A 607 22.98 30.22 25.09
CA LEU A 607 22.57 29.15 24.18
C LEU A 607 23.81 28.46 23.56
N ALA A 608 24.80 29.20 23.14
CA ALA A 608 26.07 28.66 22.61
C ALA A 608 26.92 27.95 23.66
N ALA A 609 26.71 28.22 24.94
CA ALA A 609 27.42 27.55 26.04
C ALA A 609 26.64 26.34 26.60
N ASP A 610 25.46 26.05 26.06
CA ASP A 610 24.49 25.05 26.59
C ASP A 610 24.15 25.31 28.08
N ASP A 611 24.24 26.55 28.52
CA ASP A 611 24.03 26.94 29.94
C ASP A 611 22.52 27.08 30.27
N ALA A 612 21.72 27.53 29.31
CA ALA A 612 20.27 27.75 29.52
C ALA A 612 19.48 27.82 28.23
N ALA A 613 18.36 27.12 28.19
CA ALA A 613 17.35 27.25 27.13
C ALA A 613 16.77 28.68 27.10
N PRO A 614 16.53 29.29 25.92
CA PRO A 614 15.94 30.62 25.82
C PRO A 614 14.55 30.68 26.48
N SER A 615 14.28 31.76 27.23
CA SER A 615 12.96 31.96 27.82
C SER A 615 11.90 32.26 26.76
N GLY A 616 10.66 31.79 26.99
CA GLY A 616 9.52 31.98 26.08
C GLY A 616 9.31 30.79 25.14
N ARG A 617 8.21 30.85 24.37
CA ARG A 617 7.83 29.77 23.47
C ARG A 617 8.65 29.83 22.18
N ALA A 618 9.39 28.77 21.87
CA ALA A 618 9.99 28.59 20.58
C ALA A 618 8.92 28.23 19.51
N LEU A 619 9.14 28.65 18.28
CA LEU A 619 8.36 28.20 17.13
C LEU A 619 8.76 26.77 16.75
N VAL A 620 10.05 26.45 16.83
CA VAL A 620 10.63 25.14 16.62
C VAL A 620 11.83 24.97 17.54
N HIS A 621 11.97 23.80 18.14
CA HIS A 621 13.20 23.35 18.80
C HIS A 621 13.45 21.87 18.47
N LEU A 622 14.45 21.59 17.65
CA LEU A 622 14.90 20.26 17.29
C LEU A 622 16.25 19.97 17.95
N PRO A 623 16.30 19.19 19.03
CA PRO A 623 17.57 18.79 19.65
C PRO A 623 18.42 17.92 18.74
N LEU A 624 17.81 17.26 17.76
CA LEU A 624 18.44 16.31 16.81
C LEU A 624 19.07 15.08 17.48
N ASP A 625 18.66 14.78 18.70
CA ASP A 625 19.17 13.65 19.50
C ASP A 625 18.70 12.28 19.02
N GLU A 626 17.60 12.22 18.29
CA GLU A 626 16.97 10.96 17.88
C GLU A 626 16.22 11.06 16.57
N LEU A 627 16.13 9.91 15.91
CA LEU A 627 15.27 9.69 14.76
C LEU A 627 14.10 8.79 15.16
N ARG A 628 12.90 9.23 14.91
CA ARG A 628 11.68 8.44 15.09
C ARG A 628 10.97 8.26 13.75
N ARG A 629 10.21 7.20 13.61
CA ARG A 629 9.23 7.11 12.53
C ARG A 629 7.98 7.83 12.99
N ASP A 630 7.50 8.77 12.17
CA ASP A 630 6.23 9.43 12.45
C ASP A 630 5.11 8.39 12.33
N VAL A 631 4.57 8.00 13.47
CA VAL A 631 3.35 7.21 13.55
C VAL A 631 2.27 8.21 13.91
N PRO A 632 1.31 8.52 13.03
CA PRO A 632 0.20 9.40 13.37
C PRO A 632 -0.43 8.95 14.69
N ALA A 633 -0.61 9.87 15.62
CA ALA A 633 -1.35 9.58 16.84
C ALA A 633 -2.78 9.20 16.43
N GLY A 634 -3.16 7.96 16.69
CA GLY A 634 -4.53 7.50 16.51
C GLY A 634 -5.53 8.47 17.15
N PRO A 635 -6.80 8.49 16.70
CA PRO A 635 -7.79 9.43 17.19
C PRO A 635 -7.81 9.42 18.73
N ARG A 636 -7.64 10.59 19.32
CA ARG A 636 -7.72 10.74 20.79
C ARG A 636 -9.13 10.40 21.19
N GLU A 637 -9.30 9.39 22.06
CA GLU A 637 -10.53 9.18 22.80
C GLU A 637 -10.95 10.51 23.42
N GLN A 638 -12.09 11.02 22.99
CA GLN A 638 -12.73 12.13 23.70
C GLN A 638 -13.31 11.54 24.98
N SER A 639 -12.62 11.79 26.09
CA SER A 639 -13.10 11.48 27.45
C SER A 639 -14.26 12.38 27.84
#